data_f7281a5486cc462c6488fe28fc038878
#
_entry.id   f7281a5486cc462c6488fe28fc038878
#
_cell.length_a   1.000
_cell.length_b   1.000
_cell.length_c   1.000
_cell.angle_alpha   90.00
_cell.angle_beta   90.00
_cell.angle_gamma   90.00
#
_symmetry.space_group_name_H-M   'P 1'
#
loop_
_entity.id
_entity.type
_entity.pdbx_description
1 polymer ?
#
loop_
_entity_poly.entity_id
_entity_poly.type
_entity_poly.pdbx_seq_one_letter_code
_entity_poly.pdbx_strand_id
1 'polypeptide(L)'
;MATNSTDLPPQPVVAPELAPSLRNRADQSNSPYIQGQINSPVAWQLLDDEAVERAKRENKLIFLNIGFKACHYCRLTAIDSFSHPECASLLNEAFVPVIVDREERPDLDTIYMNYVQAVNGAGGWPLNLFLTPELEPVFGGTYWPGPGAHTKTGPEEEEGVDFLAILKNLRKVWQEQEPRCRQEAKEVLSKLREFAAEGTLGTRSTVQMSKIGLTSSSTAPVASAVSTENPGAGKTAADVSSELDLDQLEEAYSHIAGTFDPVYGGGLRDHVGGCGFARYSITPDWSIPHFEKLTSDNALLLGLYLDAWLISNGDKDGELYDVVVELADYFSSPPMRLPGGGFASSEAADSYYRRGDTDVREGAFHLWTRKEFDAVIGDEHEATIAATYWNILEHGNVEPDQDPNDEFMNQNIPRVLKEQSEIGKQFGISGEEVARVIASAKAKLKAHRGRERVRPELDDKIISGWNGLVISALARTGAALAVKDAAKSAQYLGAAIQSAEFVRAQLWDEKEKTLYKVFRGTRGSTKAFAEDYAYLIEGLIDLYEATGEENCIAFADELQQTQIKLFYDASAPTTSASPNPLPAHSSCGAFFATTEDAKHTILRLKDGMDTAFPSNNAVSVSNLFRLGVALATETYTALARETLNAFEAEILQYPWLFPGLLSGVVSSRLGGRTYIVVRDPSGADDETVRKVFIKLYGEARGGLRNLIIVKGPDDLVVRRNPALAELVATGKPGAYVVEEGKFRPCAKEDVEY
;
A
#
# COMPACT_ATOMS: atom_id res chain seq x y z
N MET A 1 -68.96 -7.67 54.35
CA MET A 1 -67.49 -7.26 54.51
C MET A 1 -67.00 -7.00 53.11
N ALA A 2 -66.73 -5.78 52.84
CA ALA A 2 -66.43 -5.29 51.49
C ALA A 2 -64.93 -5.58 51.13
N THR A 3 -64.70 -6.09 49.94
CA THR A 3 -63.42 -6.22 49.33
C THR A 3 -63.21 -5.05 48.35
N ASN A 4 -62.35 -4.10 48.69
CA ASN A 4 -61.98 -3.03 47.82
C ASN A 4 -61.00 -3.57 46.74
N SER A 5 -61.41 -3.51 45.48
CA SER A 5 -60.52 -3.61 44.32
C SER A 5 -60.14 -2.18 43.91
N THR A 6 -58.88 -1.83 44.10
CA THR A 6 -58.29 -0.58 43.59
C THR A 6 -57.88 -0.81 42.14
N ASP A 7 -58.71 -0.35 41.21
CA ASP A 7 -58.34 -0.20 39.78
C ASP A 7 -57.33 0.97 39.69
N LEU A 8 -56.09 0.65 39.32
CA LEU A 8 -55.09 1.65 38.90
C LEU A 8 -55.39 2.05 37.43
N PRO A 9 -55.36 3.33 37.10
CA PRO A 9 -55.56 3.75 35.72
C PRO A 9 -54.44 3.22 34.80
N PRO A 10 -54.73 2.89 33.53
CA PRO A 10 -53.73 2.43 32.59
C PRO A 10 -52.68 3.53 32.40
N GLN A 11 -51.39 3.14 32.52
CA GLN A 11 -50.29 4.04 32.20
C GLN A 11 -50.37 4.47 30.74
N PRO A 12 -50.11 5.72 30.39
CA PRO A 12 -50.08 6.17 29.01
C PRO A 12 -49.03 5.37 28.23
N VAL A 13 -49.41 4.74 27.15
CA VAL A 13 -48.51 4.15 26.18
C VAL A 13 -47.74 5.30 25.58
N VAL A 14 -46.49 5.45 25.98
CA VAL A 14 -45.57 6.38 25.34
C VAL A 14 -45.36 5.88 23.93
N ALA A 15 -45.86 6.64 22.96
CA ALA A 15 -45.58 6.36 21.55
C ALA A 15 -44.06 6.26 21.37
N PRO A 16 -43.54 5.28 20.61
CA PRO A 16 -42.13 5.16 20.36
C PRO A 16 -41.67 6.49 19.75
N GLU A 17 -40.72 7.14 20.40
CA GLU A 17 -40.05 8.34 19.87
C GLU A 17 -39.53 7.98 18.47
N LEU A 18 -40.04 8.65 17.45
CA LEU A 18 -39.57 8.49 16.10
C LEU A 18 -38.05 8.78 16.10
N ALA A 19 -37.29 7.78 15.76
CA ALA A 19 -35.84 7.96 15.66
C ALA A 19 -35.52 9.20 14.78
N PRO A 20 -34.62 10.05 15.20
CA PRO A 20 -34.28 11.25 14.43
C PRO A 20 -33.86 10.86 13.01
N SER A 21 -34.30 11.64 12.00
CA SER A 21 -33.94 11.41 10.61
C SER A 21 -32.42 11.30 10.45
N LEU A 22 -31.95 10.44 9.51
CA LEU A 22 -30.54 10.36 9.18
C LEU A 22 -30.02 11.73 8.73
N ARG A 23 -28.92 12.17 9.34
CA ARG A 23 -28.16 13.37 8.93
C ARG A 23 -26.86 12.92 8.28
N ASN A 24 -26.43 13.59 7.22
CA ASN A 24 -25.11 13.41 6.67
C ASN A 24 -24.03 13.84 7.69
N ARG A 25 -23.11 12.92 8.04
CA ARG A 25 -22.04 13.13 9.03
C ARG A 25 -20.64 13.22 8.39
N ALA A 26 -20.56 13.37 7.08
CA ALA A 26 -19.28 13.51 6.37
C ALA A 26 -18.47 14.73 6.83
N ASP A 27 -19.14 15.74 7.39
CA ASP A 27 -18.53 16.93 8.00
C ASP A 27 -17.71 16.64 9.27
N GLN A 28 -17.88 15.47 9.89
CA GLN A 28 -17.18 15.05 11.10
C GLN A 28 -15.85 14.30 10.80
N SER A 29 -15.57 13.98 9.54
CA SER A 29 -14.34 13.31 9.14
C SER A 29 -13.29 14.30 8.63
N ASN A 30 -12.01 13.99 8.85
CA ASN A 30 -10.88 14.71 8.25
C ASN A 30 -10.43 14.10 6.90
N SER A 31 -10.97 12.94 6.51
CA SER A 31 -10.64 12.32 5.22
C SER A 31 -11.14 13.17 4.05
N PRO A 32 -10.28 13.55 3.08
CA PRO A 32 -10.71 14.26 1.87
C PRO A 32 -11.73 13.48 1.04
N TYR A 33 -11.67 12.15 1.05
CA TYR A 33 -12.64 11.28 0.39
C TYR A 33 -14.03 11.44 1.00
N ILE A 34 -14.13 11.31 2.32
CA ILE A 34 -15.39 11.42 3.06
C ILE A 34 -15.91 12.86 2.99
N GLN A 35 -15.04 13.87 3.18
CA GLN A 35 -15.41 15.28 3.07
C GLN A 35 -15.94 15.68 1.69
N GLY A 36 -15.51 14.99 0.64
CA GLY A 36 -16.07 15.14 -0.70
C GLY A 36 -17.58 14.87 -0.77
N GLN A 37 -18.14 14.16 0.22
CA GLN A 37 -19.56 13.82 0.30
C GLN A 37 -20.40 14.71 1.24
N ILE A 38 -19.85 15.82 1.76
CA ILE A 38 -20.57 16.74 2.67
C ILE A 38 -21.89 17.26 2.05
N ASN A 39 -21.87 17.54 0.75
CA ASN A 39 -23.04 18.05 0.03
C ASN A 39 -23.84 16.94 -0.69
N SER A 40 -23.52 15.67 -0.48
CA SER A 40 -24.27 14.56 -1.05
C SER A 40 -25.69 14.50 -0.49
N PRO A 41 -26.71 14.16 -1.31
CA PRO A 41 -28.06 13.91 -0.84
C PRO A 41 -28.18 12.63 -0.01
N VAL A 42 -27.18 11.75 -0.05
CA VAL A 42 -27.09 10.57 0.82
C VAL A 42 -26.67 11.01 2.22
N ALA A 43 -27.39 10.55 3.23
CA ALA A 43 -27.14 10.87 4.64
C ALA A 43 -26.00 9.99 5.21
N TRP A 44 -24.79 10.15 4.69
CA TRP A 44 -23.63 9.36 5.03
C TRP A 44 -23.33 9.33 6.53
N GLN A 45 -23.12 8.13 7.04
CA GLN A 45 -22.66 7.87 8.40
C GLN A 45 -21.18 7.48 8.38
N LEU A 46 -20.50 7.69 9.50
CA LEU A 46 -19.17 7.11 9.75
C LEU A 46 -19.34 5.70 10.32
N LEU A 47 -18.35 4.83 10.14
CA LEU A 47 -18.39 3.50 10.73
C LEU A 47 -18.03 3.59 12.23
N ASP A 48 -19.03 3.77 13.05
CA ASP A 48 -18.91 3.87 14.50
C ASP A 48 -20.07 3.13 15.22
N ASP A 49 -20.02 3.15 16.56
CA ASP A 49 -21.04 2.49 17.39
C ASP A 49 -22.45 3.07 17.11
N GLU A 50 -22.58 4.37 16.78
CA GLU A 50 -23.86 5.01 16.48
C GLU A 50 -24.51 4.43 15.21
N ALA A 51 -23.74 4.30 14.13
CA ALA A 51 -24.24 3.73 12.86
C ALA A 51 -24.64 2.26 13.01
N VAL A 52 -23.79 1.46 13.68
CA VAL A 52 -24.04 0.02 13.91
C VAL A 52 -25.28 -0.20 14.82
N GLU A 53 -25.37 0.49 15.94
CA GLU A 53 -26.51 0.40 16.86
C GLU A 53 -27.80 0.91 16.22
N ARG A 54 -27.70 1.89 15.32
CA ARG A 54 -28.85 2.33 14.51
C ARG A 54 -29.32 1.24 13.57
N ALA A 55 -28.41 0.59 12.83
CA ALA A 55 -28.75 -0.51 11.94
C ALA A 55 -29.45 -1.66 12.67
N LYS A 56 -28.96 -2.01 13.88
CA LYS A 56 -29.58 -3.02 14.74
C LYS A 56 -30.96 -2.60 15.20
N ARG A 57 -31.13 -1.38 15.69
CA ARG A 57 -32.41 -0.87 16.20
C ARG A 57 -33.47 -0.77 15.12
N GLU A 58 -33.07 -0.32 13.91
CA GLU A 58 -33.99 -0.16 12.78
C GLU A 58 -34.12 -1.42 11.92
N ASN A 59 -33.35 -2.46 12.22
CA ASN A 59 -33.24 -3.71 11.45
C ASN A 59 -33.01 -3.47 9.96
N LYS A 60 -32.05 -2.61 9.64
CA LYS A 60 -31.68 -2.25 8.27
C LYS A 60 -30.34 -2.81 7.92
N LEU A 61 -30.15 -3.21 6.65
CA LEU A 61 -28.81 -3.46 6.12
C LEU A 61 -27.97 -2.19 6.17
N ILE A 62 -26.68 -2.35 6.46
CA ILE A 62 -25.67 -1.31 6.29
C ILE A 62 -25.24 -1.34 4.83
N PHE A 63 -25.36 -0.21 4.11
CA PHE A 63 -24.66 0.00 2.85
C PHE A 63 -23.30 0.59 3.15
N LEU A 64 -22.25 -0.20 2.98
CA LEU A 64 -20.87 0.22 3.22
C LEU A 64 -20.16 0.52 1.90
N ASN A 65 -19.76 1.77 1.72
CA ASN A 65 -18.93 2.20 0.60
C ASN A 65 -17.49 2.41 1.10
N ILE A 66 -16.52 1.72 0.48
CA ILE A 66 -15.09 1.88 0.76
C ILE A 66 -14.40 2.40 -0.50
N GLY A 67 -13.71 3.51 -0.37
CA GLY A 67 -13.00 4.14 -1.48
C GLY A 67 -11.88 5.04 -1.00
N PHE A 68 -11.34 5.87 -1.88
CA PHE A 68 -10.29 6.84 -1.57
C PHE A 68 -10.31 8.03 -2.53
N LYS A 69 -9.64 9.12 -2.16
CA LYS A 69 -9.75 10.42 -2.86
C LYS A 69 -9.23 10.37 -4.29
N ALA A 70 -8.16 9.64 -4.55
CA ALA A 70 -7.52 9.60 -5.88
C ALA A 70 -8.30 8.77 -6.92
N CYS A 71 -9.25 7.93 -6.49
CA CYS A 71 -9.94 6.94 -7.28
C CYS A 71 -10.94 7.55 -8.27
N HIS A 72 -10.78 7.33 -9.56
CA HIS A 72 -11.67 7.75 -10.63
C HIS A 72 -13.09 7.16 -10.47
N TYR A 73 -13.22 5.83 -10.38
CA TYR A 73 -14.53 5.18 -10.25
C TYR A 73 -15.26 5.50 -8.96
N CYS A 74 -14.55 5.86 -7.89
CA CYS A 74 -15.18 6.36 -6.66
C CYS A 74 -15.85 7.73 -6.91
N ARG A 75 -15.25 8.59 -7.73
CA ARG A 75 -15.84 9.86 -8.16
C ARG A 75 -17.03 9.62 -9.09
N LEU A 76 -16.90 8.72 -10.08
CA LEU A 76 -18.02 8.38 -10.97
C LEU A 76 -19.22 7.85 -10.17
N THR A 77 -19.02 6.95 -9.21
CA THR A 77 -20.09 6.45 -8.34
C THR A 77 -20.80 7.60 -7.59
N ALA A 78 -20.03 8.58 -7.10
CA ALA A 78 -20.61 9.73 -6.43
C ALA A 78 -21.49 10.58 -7.36
N ILE A 79 -21.12 10.72 -8.62
CA ILE A 79 -21.87 11.49 -9.63
C ILE A 79 -23.07 10.70 -10.12
N ASP A 80 -22.87 9.47 -10.56
CA ASP A 80 -23.90 8.67 -11.25
C ASP A 80 -24.94 8.11 -10.30
N SER A 81 -24.50 7.63 -9.13
CA SER A 81 -25.32 6.87 -8.21
C SER A 81 -25.72 7.67 -6.98
N PHE A 82 -24.76 8.26 -6.27
CA PHE A 82 -25.05 8.92 -4.97
C PHE A 82 -25.73 10.28 -5.12
N SER A 83 -25.48 10.98 -6.24
CA SER A 83 -26.19 12.24 -6.54
C SER A 83 -27.56 12.03 -7.18
N HIS A 84 -27.90 10.79 -7.59
CA HIS A 84 -29.20 10.50 -8.20
C HIS A 84 -30.30 10.50 -7.12
N PRO A 85 -31.38 11.31 -7.29
CA PRO A 85 -32.38 11.50 -6.24
C PRO A 85 -33.06 10.21 -5.74
N GLU A 86 -33.40 9.28 -6.65
CA GLU A 86 -34.04 8.02 -6.26
C GLU A 86 -33.07 7.10 -5.51
N CYS A 87 -31.80 7.02 -5.93
CA CYS A 87 -30.79 6.24 -5.22
C CYS A 87 -30.58 6.79 -3.81
N ALA A 88 -30.39 8.10 -3.69
CA ALA A 88 -30.19 8.75 -2.39
C ALA A 88 -31.41 8.58 -1.46
N SER A 89 -32.63 8.76 -1.98
CA SER A 89 -33.84 8.53 -1.19
C SER A 89 -33.92 7.10 -0.68
N LEU A 90 -33.68 6.12 -1.55
CA LEU A 90 -33.75 4.72 -1.19
C LEU A 90 -32.65 4.30 -0.20
N LEU A 91 -31.44 4.81 -0.36
CA LEU A 91 -30.34 4.61 0.58
C LEU A 91 -30.70 5.14 1.97
N ASN A 92 -31.26 6.35 2.05
CA ASN A 92 -31.61 6.98 3.33
C ASN A 92 -32.80 6.31 4.02
N GLU A 93 -33.76 5.79 3.25
CA GLU A 93 -34.99 5.19 3.78
C GLU A 93 -34.81 3.72 4.20
N ALA A 94 -34.16 2.92 3.35
CA ALA A 94 -34.12 1.47 3.49
C ALA A 94 -32.81 0.92 4.06
N PHE A 95 -31.74 1.72 4.09
CA PHE A 95 -30.42 1.30 4.54
C PHE A 95 -29.85 2.27 5.59
N VAL A 96 -28.71 1.90 6.18
CA VAL A 96 -27.84 2.81 6.90
C VAL A 96 -26.59 3.00 6.03
N PRO A 97 -26.49 4.13 5.28
CA PRO A 97 -25.36 4.36 4.38
C PRO A 97 -24.12 4.77 5.18
N VAL A 98 -23.06 3.99 5.07
CA VAL A 98 -21.77 4.22 5.74
C VAL A 98 -20.68 4.40 4.70
N ILE A 99 -19.83 5.39 4.88
CA ILE A 99 -18.67 5.66 4.02
C ILE A 99 -17.36 5.51 4.79
N VAL A 100 -16.39 4.85 4.18
CA VAL A 100 -15.07 4.56 4.76
C VAL A 100 -13.98 4.92 3.76
N ASP A 101 -12.93 5.58 4.25
CA ASP A 101 -11.69 5.78 3.51
C ASP A 101 -10.79 4.56 3.74
N ARG A 102 -10.45 3.85 2.66
CA ARG A 102 -9.59 2.66 2.71
C ARG A 102 -8.19 2.97 3.25
N GLU A 103 -7.71 4.18 3.06
CA GLU A 103 -6.40 4.61 3.54
C GLU A 103 -6.38 4.82 5.06
N GLU A 104 -7.54 5.11 5.65
CA GLU A 104 -7.72 5.18 7.11
C GLU A 104 -8.09 3.83 7.75
N ARG A 105 -8.75 2.94 6.99
CA ARG A 105 -9.22 1.62 7.45
C ARG A 105 -8.83 0.49 6.48
N PRO A 106 -7.51 0.24 6.30
CA PRO A 106 -7.02 -0.84 5.44
C PRO A 106 -7.44 -2.23 5.90
N ASP A 107 -7.71 -2.40 7.18
CA ASP A 107 -8.23 -3.65 7.76
C ASP A 107 -9.58 -4.05 7.16
N LEU A 108 -10.50 -3.09 7.05
CA LEU A 108 -11.80 -3.31 6.44
C LEU A 108 -11.69 -3.49 4.92
N ASP A 109 -10.86 -2.67 4.30
CA ASP A 109 -10.60 -2.78 2.86
C ASP A 109 -10.13 -4.20 2.50
N THR A 110 -9.12 -4.72 3.20
CA THR A 110 -8.58 -6.06 2.96
C THR A 110 -9.63 -7.16 3.18
N ILE A 111 -10.38 -7.11 4.28
CA ILE A 111 -11.38 -8.13 4.59
C ILE A 111 -12.48 -8.18 3.53
N TYR A 112 -13.04 -7.02 3.18
CA TYR A 112 -14.15 -6.96 2.25
C TYR A 112 -13.72 -7.06 0.79
N MET A 113 -12.50 -6.66 0.44
CA MET A 113 -11.91 -6.94 -0.87
C MET A 113 -11.76 -8.44 -1.09
N ASN A 114 -11.24 -9.18 -0.10
CA ASN A 114 -11.15 -10.64 -0.16
C ASN A 114 -12.52 -11.28 -0.36
N TYR A 115 -13.55 -10.79 0.34
CA TYR A 115 -14.92 -11.25 0.14
C TYR A 115 -15.40 -11.02 -1.30
N VAL A 116 -15.24 -9.80 -1.82
CA VAL A 116 -15.71 -9.45 -3.18
C VAL A 116 -14.97 -10.25 -4.24
N GLN A 117 -13.66 -10.38 -4.12
CA GLN A 117 -12.84 -11.21 -5.02
C GLN A 117 -13.26 -12.68 -4.99
N ALA A 118 -13.56 -13.20 -3.81
CA ALA A 118 -13.98 -14.58 -3.65
C ALA A 118 -15.33 -14.86 -4.32
N VAL A 119 -16.26 -13.91 -4.28
CA VAL A 119 -17.61 -14.06 -4.84
C VAL A 119 -17.65 -13.73 -6.33
N ASN A 120 -16.96 -12.68 -6.76
CA ASN A 120 -17.07 -12.14 -8.12
C ASN A 120 -15.88 -12.52 -9.02
N GLY A 121 -14.81 -13.16 -8.48
CA GLY A 121 -13.59 -13.48 -9.19
C GLY A 121 -12.66 -12.29 -9.45
N ALA A 122 -13.11 -11.05 -9.21
CA ALA A 122 -12.36 -9.82 -9.36
C ALA A 122 -12.74 -8.83 -8.27
N GLY A 123 -11.85 -7.87 -7.98
CA GLY A 123 -12.06 -6.80 -7.02
C GLY A 123 -11.55 -5.48 -7.55
N GLY A 124 -11.88 -4.39 -6.87
CA GLY A 124 -11.48 -3.03 -7.23
C GLY A 124 -12.25 -1.99 -6.40
N TRP A 125 -11.96 -0.73 -6.60
CA TRP A 125 -12.64 0.37 -5.91
C TRP A 125 -13.48 1.19 -6.87
N PRO A 126 -14.62 1.73 -6.32
CA PRO A 126 -15.08 1.60 -4.93
C PRO A 126 -15.53 0.18 -4.62
N LEU A 127 -15.38 -0.25 -3.35
CA LEU A 127 -16.11 -1.40 -2.83
C LEU A 127 -17.47 -0.94 -2.33
N ASN A 128 -18.52 -1.56 -2.83
CA ASN A 128 -19.89 -1.33 -2.43
C ASN A 128 -20.45 -2.63 -1.82
N LEU A 129 -20.83 -2.59 -0.55
CA LEU A 129 -21.18 -3.75 0.24
C LEU A 129 -22.52 -3.55 0.95
N PHE A 130 -23.30 -4.61 1.07
CA PHE A 130 -24.48 -4.65 1.89
C PHE A 130 -24.24 -5.67 3.00
N LEU A 131 -24.26 -5.17 4.24
CA LEU A 131 -23.94 -5.94 5.43
C LEU A 131 -25.15 -6.05 6.34
N THR A 132 -25.23 -7.16 7.09
CA THR A 132 -26.14 -7.24 8.24
C THR A 132 -25.77 -6.17 9.29
N PRO A 133 -26.65 -5.86 10.25
CA PRO A 133 -26.31 -5.01 11.39
C PRO A 133 -25.10 -5.49 12.21
N GLU A 134 -24.74 -6.76 12.07
CA GLU A 134 -23.56 -7.39 12.70
C GLU A 134 -22.30 -7.31 11.82
N LEU A 135 -22.35 -6.54 10.70
CA LEU A 135 -21.26 -6.35 9.74
C LEU A 135 -20.92 -7.59 8.90
N GLU A 136 -21.80 -8.60 8.88
CA GLU A 136 -21.62 -9.81 8.07
C GLU A 136 -22.02 -9.53 6.61
N PRO A 137 -21.22 -9.90 5.58
CA PRO A 137 -21.50 -9.56 4.20
C PRO A 137 -22.68 -10.37 3.63
N VAL A 138 -23.65 -9.67 3.03
CA VAL A 138 -24.81 -10.22 2.33
C VAL A 138 -24.60 -10.16 0.81
N PHE A 139 -24.13 -9.03 0.31
CA PHE A 139 -23.90 -8.80 -1.11
C PHE A 139 -22.82 -7.74 -1.29
N GLY A 140 -22.07 -7.79 -2.40
CA GLY A 140 -21.02 -6.80 -2.66
C GLY A 140 -20.52 -6.84 -4.09
N GLY A 141 -19.87 -5.76 -4.47
CA GLY A 141 -19.22 -5.59 -5.75
C GLY A 141 -18.40 -4.29 -5.78
N THR A 142 -18.03 -3.91 -7.00
CA THR A 142 -17.22 -2.71 -7.24
C THR A 142 -18.09 -1.58 -7.79
N TYR A 143 -17.70 -0.92 -8.85
CA TYR A 143 -18.51 0.10 -9.50
C TYR A 143 -19.76 -0.50 -10.14
N TRP A 144 -20.91 0.12 -9.88
CA TRP A 144 -22.17 -0.10 -10.59
C TRP A 144 -22.63 1.23 -11.18
N PRO A 145 -22.97 1.28 -12.49
CA PRO A 145 -23.43 2.49 -13.11
C PRO A 145 -24.74 2.99 -12.46
N GLY A 146 -24.89 4.29 -12.35
CA GLY A 146 -26.13 4.89 -11.89
C GLY A 146 -27.22 4.86 -12.98
N PRO A 147 -28.48 5.17 -12.62
CA PRO A 147 -29.57 5.23 -13.59
C PRO A 147 -29.29 6.28 -14.67
N GLY A 148 -29.25 5.85 -15.94
CA GLY A 148 -28.99 6.71 -17.08
C GLY A 148 -27.51 7.02 -17.35
N ALA A 149 -26.58 6.40 -16.64
CA ALA A 149 -25.16 6.43 -17.01
C ALA A 149 -24.96 5.74 -18.36
N HIS A 150 -24.38 6.47 -19.31
CA HIS A 150 -24.09 5.96 -20.65
C HIS A 150 -22.79 5.15 -20.63
N THR A 151 -22.85 3.91 -20.16
CA THR A 151 -21.81 2.94 -20.50
C THR A 151 -22.11 2.42 -21.90
N LYS A 152 -21.22 2.62 -22.85
CA LYS A 152 -21.28 1.94 -24.14
C LYS A 152 -20.88 0.47 -23.96
N THR A 153 -21.75 -0.31 -23.32
CA THR A 153 -21.73 -1.76 -23.49
C THR A 153 -22.13 -2.06 -24.91
N GLY A 154 -21.35 -2.88 -25.60
CA GLY A 154 -21.58 -3.20 -27.01
C GLY A 154 -22.98 -3.74 -27.28
N PRO A 155 -23.43 -3.80 -28.52
CA PRO A 155 -24.85 -4.05 -28.90
C PRO A 155 -25.41 -5.43 -28.54
N GLU A 156 -24.67 -6.28 -27.84
CA GLU A 156 -25.08 -7.66 -27.50
C GLU A 156 -24.80 -8.07 -26.03
N GLU A 157 -24.35 -7.16 -25.15
CA GLU A 157 -24.24 -7.49 -23.73
C GLU A 157 -25.54 -7.12 -22.98
N GLU A 158 -26.04 -8.06 -22.20
CA GLU A 158 -27.22 -7.95 -21.33
C GLU A 158 -27.17 -6.61 -20.59
N GLU A 159 -28.31 -5.89 -20.51
CA GLU A 159 -28.46 -4.65 -19.73
C GLU A 159 -27.86 -4.85 -18.35
N GLY A 160 -26.68 -4.28 -18.09
CA GLY A 160 -26.00 -4.35 -16.81
C GLY A 160 -26.96 -3.82 -15.73
N VAL A 161 -27.06 -4.55 -14.62
CA VAL A 161 -27.95 -4.17 -13.52
C VAL A 161 -27.45 -2.84 -12.92
N ASP A 162 -28.24 -1.78 -13.04
CA ASP A 162 -27.91 -0.48 -12.48
C ASP A 162 -27.97 -0.48 -10.94
N PHE A 163 -27.34 0.50 -10.31
CA PHE A 163 -27.27 0.62 -8.85
C PHE A 163 -28.67 0.73 -8.22
N LEU A 164 -29.61 1.43 -8.85
CA LEU A 164 -30.98 1.59 -8.34
C LEU A 164 -31.74 0.26 -8.33
N ALA A 165 -31.57 -0.56 -9.37
CA ALA A 165 -32.17 -1.89 -9.44
C ALA A 165 -31.62 -2.80 -8.33
N ILE A 166 -30.31 -2.74 -8.05
CA ILE A 166 -29.66 -3.45 -6.92
C ILE A 166 -30.31 -3.04 -5.59
N LEU A 167 -30.42 -1.73 -5.35
CA LEU A 167 -31.03 -1.21 -4.11
C LEU A 167 -32.48 -1.68 -3.94
N LYS A 168 -33.29 -1.61 -4.99
CA LYS A 168 -34.69 -2.07 -4.97
C LYS A 168 -34.80 -3.55 -4.68
N ASN A 169 -33.97 -4.36 -5.30
CA ASN A 169 -33.94 -5.80 -5.10
C ASN A 169 -33.54 -6.19 -3.67
N LEU A 170 -32.41 -5.63 -3.18
CA LEU A 170 -31.92 -5.93 -1.83
C LEU A 170 -32.90 -5.48 -0.73
N ARG A 171 -33.53 -4.30 -0.88
CA ARG A 171 -34.62 -3.89 0.02
C ARG A 171 -35.70 -4.94 0.08
N LYS A 172 -36.19 -5.42 -1.07
CA LYS A 172 -37.21 -6.43 -1.16
C LYS A 172 -36.78 -7.75 -0.52
N VAL A 173 -35.61 -8.25 -0.88
CA VAL A 173 -35.05 -9.50 -0.36
C VAL A 173 -34.88 -9.43 1.16
N TRP A 174 -34.38 -8.33 1.70
CA TRP A 174 -34.25 -8.15 3.14
C TRP A 174 -35.59 -8.14 3.86
N GLN A 175 -36.61 -7.47 3.29
CA GLN A 175 -37.94 -7.42 3.87
C GLN A 175 -38.68 -8.79 3.84
N GLU A 176 -38.48 -9.57 2.80
CA GLU A 176 -39.20 -10.83 2.59
C GLU A 176 -38.47 -12.06 3.15
N GLN A 177 -37.13 -12.03 3.20
CA GLN A 177 -36.26 -13.19 3.48
C GLN A 177 -35.16 -12.91 4.49
N GLU A 178 -35.33 -11.94 5.39
CA GLU A 178 -34.30 -11.54 6.37
C GLU A 178 -33.64 -12.71 7.10
N PRO A 179 -34.36 -13.70 7.67
CA PRO A 179 -33.76 -14.80 8.41
C PRO A 179 -32.81 -15.65 7.53
N ARG A 180 -33.18 -15.83 6.26
CA ARG A 180 -32.34 -16.52 5.29
C ARG A 180 -31.07 -15.72 4.98
N CYS A 181 -31.20 -14.42 4.72
CA CYS A 181 -30.05 -13.55 4.46
C CYS A 181 -29.04 -13.55 5.63
N ARG A 182 -29.55 -13.50 6.87
CA ARG A 182 -28.69 -13.58 8.06
C ARG A 182 -28.00 -14.92 8.18
N GLN A 183 -28.65 -16.00 7.85
CA GLN A 183 -28.06 -17.34 7.89
C GLN A 183 -26.94 -17.46 6.82
N GLU A 184 -27.22 -17.06 5.58
CA GLU A 184 -26.25 -17.07 4.49
C GLU A 184 -25.02 -16.18 4.81
N ALA A 185 -25.22 -14.97 5.37
CA ALA A 185 -24.16 -14.08 5.78
C ALA A 185 -23.26 -14.70 6.88
N LYS A 186 -23.84 -15.39 7.85
CA LYS A 186 -23.07 -16.13 8.87
C LYS A 186 -22.26 -17.27 8.28
N GLU A 187 -22.81 -18.00 7.31
CA GLU A 187 -22.07 -19.08 6.62
C GLU A 187 -20.89 -18.52 5.83
N VAL A 188 -21.09 -17.38 5.15
CA VAL A 188 -20.01 -16.66 4.47
C VAL A 188 -18.92 -16.24 5.47
N LEU A 189 -19.30 -15.63 6.58
CA LEU A 189 -18.35 -15.23 7.62
C LEU A 189 -17.60 -16.43 8.21
N SER A 190 -18.28 -17.57 8.42
CA SER A 190 -17.59 -18.80 8.88
C SER A 190 -16.52 -19.25 7.90
N LYS A 191 -16.84 -19.25 6.61
CA LYS A 191 -15.86 -19.60 5.56
C LYS A 191 -14.70 -18.61 5.51
N LEU A 192 -14.97 -17.31 5.60
CA LEU A 192 -13.90 -16.30 5.67
C LEU A 192 -12.98 -16.52 6.88
N ARG A 193 -13.54 -16.91 8.03
CA ARG A 193 -12.78 -17.25 9.24
C ARG A 193 -11.92 -18.50 9.06
N GLU A 194 -12.46 -19.53 8.42
CA GLU A 194 -11.72 -20.75 8.09
C GLU A 194 -10.53 -20.44 7.18
N PHE A 195 -10.73 -19.65 6.14
CA PHE A 195 -9.64 -19.21 5.25
C PHE A 195 -8.59 -18.33 5.97
N ALA A 196 -9.04 -17.43 6.86
CA ALA A 196 -8.13 -16.61 7.66
C ALA A 196 -7.28 -17.46 8.61
N ALA A 197 -7.84 -18.52 9.17
CA ALA A 197 -7.15 -19.44 10.06
C ALA A 197 -6.13 -20.32 9.32
N GLU A 198 -6.36 -20.59 8.04
CA GLU A 198 -5.43 -21.34 7.17
C GLU A 198 -4.31 -20.44 6.60
N GLY A 199 -4.23 -19.15 6.97
CA GLY A 199 -3.18 -18.22 6.50
C GLY A 199 -3.29 -17.79 5.05
N THR A 200 -4.31 -18.21 4.31
CA THR A 200 -4.39 -18.14 2.85
C THR A 200 -5.54 -17.27 2.30
N LEU A 201 -6.05 -16.32 3.08
CA LEU A 201 -6.95 -15.30 2.54
C LEU A 201 -6.22 -14.47 1.47
N GLY A 202 -6.60 -14.68 0.24
CA GLY A 202 -6.06 -13.98 -0.94
C GLY A 202 -5.60 -14.90 -2.07
N THR A 203 -5.07 -16.10 -1.78
CA THR A 203 -4.52 -17.00 -2.80
C THR A 203 -5.43 -18.13 -3.20
N ARG A 204 -6.21 -18.65 -2.25
CA ARG A 204 -7.14 -19.76 -2.53
C ARG A 204 -8.53 -19.30 -2.92
N SER A 205 -8.85 -18.01 -2.78
CA SER A 205 -10.19 -17.48 -3.01
C SER A 205 -10.72 -17.77 -4.40
N THR A 206 -9.90 -17.69 -5.44
CA THR A 206 -10.32 -17.97 -6.82
C THR A 206 -10.44 -19.47 -7.15
N VAL A 207 -9.64 -20.34 -6.55
CA VAL A 207 -9.59 -21.77 -6.94
C VAL A 207 -10.45 -22.65 -6.03
N GLN A 208 -10.61 -22.33 -4.76
CA GLN A 208 -11.35 -23.17 -3.81
C GLN A 208 -12.78 -22.71 -3.54
N MET A 209 -13.08 -21.42 -3.62
CA MET A 209 -14.46 -20.98 -3.46
C MET A 209 -15.37 -21.37 -4.65
N SER A 210 -14.82 -21.53 -5.85
CA SER A 210 -15.53 -22.15 -6.97
C SER A 210 -15.93 -23.62 -6.69
N LYS A 211 -15.17 -24.32 -5.83
CA LYS A 211 -15.47 -25.70 -5.40
C LYS A 211 -16.52 -25.78 -4.26
N ILE A 212 -16.76 -24.67 -3.57
CA ILE A 212 -17.70 -24.62 -2.42
C ILE A 212 -19.11 -24.18 -2.82
N GLY A 213 -19.37 -23.96 -4.11
CA GLY A 213 -20.72 -23.72 -4.63
C GLY A 213 -21.26 -22.31 -4.41
N LEU A 214 -20.39 -21.31 -4.21
CA LEU A 214 -20.77 -19.89 -4.12
C LEU A 214 -20.79 -19.18 -5.49
N THR A 215 -20.29 -19.85 -6.56
CA THR A 215 -20.45 -19.38 -7.93
C THR A 215 -21.46 -20.21 -8.66
N SER A 216 -22.45 -19.57 -9.26
CA SER A 216 -23.39 -20.22 -10.17
C SER A 216 -22.67 -20.70 -11.44
N SER A 217 -22.62 -22.02 -11.58
CA SER A 217 -22.40 -22.82 -12.79
C SER A 217 -21.34 -22.42 -13.82
N SER A 218 -20.27 -23.22 -13.97
CA SER A 218 -20.14 -24.16 -15.08
C SER A 218 -18.79 -24.91 -15.08
N THR A 219 -18.93 -26.22 -15.12
CA THR A 219 -18.17 -27.29 -15.77
C THR A 219 -16.66 -27.40 -15.64
N ALA A 220 -16.22 -28.34 -14.95
CA ALA A 220 -15.68 -29.71 -15.13
C ALA A 220 -14.37 -29.97 -14.35
N PRO A 221 -14.10 -31.22 -14.00
CA PRO A 221 -13.28 -31.53 -12.84
C PRO A 221 -11.83 -31.93 -13.21
N VAL A 222 -10.89 -31.58 -12.34
CA VAL A 222 -9.64 -32.35 -12.26
C VAL A 222 -9.47 -32.81 -10.82
N ALA A 223 -9.53 -34.11 -10.67
CA ALA A 223 -9.25 -34.83 -9.44
C ALA A 223 -7.74 -35.02 -9.26
N SER A 224 -7.24 -34.85 -8.05
CA SER A 224 -6.35 -35.86 -7.46
C SER A 224 -6.17 -35.61 -5.97
N ALA A 225 -6.43 -36.65 -5.22
CA ALA A 225 -6.28 -36.78 -3.79
C ALA A 225 -4.80 -36.92 -3.41
N VAL A 226 -4.41 -36.22 -2.35
CA VAL A 226 -3.21 -36.59 -1.58
C VAL A 226 -3.62 -36.85 -0.13
N SER A 227 -3.23 -38.01 0.34
CA SER A 227 -3.51 -38.61 1.63
C SER A 227 -2.87 -37.85 2.78
N THR A 228 -3.66 -37.63 3.83
CA THR A 228 -3.20 -37.15 5.13
C THR A 228 -2.59 -38.31 5.92
N GLU A 229 -1.32 -38.22 6.27
CA GLU A 229 -0.75 -38.94 7.41
C GLU A 229 -0.33 -37.93 8.48
N ASN A 230 -0.82 -38.17 9.69
CA ASN A 230 -0.55 -37.41 10.89
C ASN A 230 0.80 -37.83 11.50
N PRO A 231 1.71 -36.92 11.84
CA PRO A 231 2.76 -37.25 12.82
C PRO A 231 2.50 -36.53 14.14
N GLY A 232 2.56 -37.35 15.18
CA GLY A 232 2.17 -37.04 16.53
C GLY A 232 3.06 -36.10 17.33
N ALA A 233 2.47 -35.76 18.43
CA ALA A 233 2.80 -34.89 19.51
C ALA A 233 4.27 -34.82 20.00
N GLY A 234 4.67 -33.57 20.33
CA GLY A 234 5.60 -33.28 21.41
C GLY A 234 7.05 -33.00 21.00
N LYS A 235 7.31 -31.74 20.56
CA LYS A 235 8.66 -31.15 20.64
C LYS A 235 8.57 -29.74 21.25
N THR A 236 9.51 -29.44 22.14
CA THR A 236 9.65 -28.15 22.79
C THR A 236 10.14 -27.11 21.78
N ALA A 237 9.70 -25.86 21.91
CA ALA A 237 9.87 -24.75 20.98
C ALA A 237 11.32 -24.38 20.56
N ALA A 238 12.34 -25.08 21.09
CA ALA A 238 13.75 -24.81 20.80
C ALA A 238 14.35 -25.65 19.66
N ASP A 239 13.63 -26.69 19.15
CA ASP A 239 14.20 -27.71 18.26
C ASP A 239 13.37 -27.96 16.97
N VAL A 240 12.57 -27.04 16.53
CA VAL A 240 11.88 -27.18 15.23
C VAL A 240 12.85 -26.76 14.13
N SER A 241 13.50 -27.75 13.50
CA SER A 241 14.20 -27.51 12.24
C SER A 241 13.15 -27.14 11.17
N SER A 242 13.06 -25.85 10.83
CA SER A 242 12.25 -25.39 9.72
C SER A 242 12.69 -26.09 8.43
N GLU A 243 11.73 -26.53 7.61
CA GLU A 243 11.99 -27.08 6.27
C GLU A 243 12.27 -25.98 5.23
N LEU A 244 12.09 -24.71 5.61
CA LEU A 244 12.39 -23.58 4.73
C LEU A 244 13.88 -23.51 4.42
N ASP A 245 14.22 -23.48 3.14
CA ASP A 245 15.60 -23.38 2.65
C ASP A 245 15.68 -22.51 1.41
N LEU A 246 16.87 -22.39 0.81
CA LEU A 246 17.13 -21.54 -0.35
C LEU A 246 16.45 -22.05 -1.64
N ASP A 247 16.07 -23.32 -1.69
CA ASP A 247 15.36 -23.93 -2.82
C ASP A 247 14.04 -23.21 -3.13
N GLN A 248 13.33 -22.70 -2.10
CA GLN A 248 12.10 -21.93 -2.27
C GLN A 248 12.35 -20.59 -2.97
N LEU A 249 13.53 -20.00 -2.80
CA LEU A 249 13.91 -18.77 -3.50
C LEU A 249 14.10 -19.03 -5.00
N GLU A 250 14.75 -20.15 -5.37
CA GLU A 250 14.96 -20.54 -6.76
C GLU A 250 13.62 -20.87 -7.45
N GLU A 251 12.72 -21.55 -6.76
CA GLU A 251 11.38 -21.85 -7.26
C GLU A 251 10.56 -20.57 -7.47
N ALA A 252 10.55 -19.66 -6.48
CA ALA A 252 9.87 -18.36 -6.59
C ALA A 252 10.41 -17.53 -7.77
N TYR A 253 11.73 -17.42 -7.89
CA TYR A 253 12.36 -16.71 -9.00
C TYR A 253 11.98 -17.31 -10.36
N SER A 254 12.05 -18.64 -10.49
CA SER A 254 11.70 -19.34 -11.73
C SER A 254 10.23 -19.12 -12.11
N HIS A 255 9.31 -19.12 -11.14
CA HIS A 255 7.90 -18.86 -11.35
C HIS A 255 7.67 -17.41 -11.81
N ILE A 256 8.20 -16.43 -11.08
CA ILE A 256 8.05 -15.00 -11.39
C ILE A 256 8.67 -14.68 -12.76
N ALA A 257 9.87 -15.20 -13.06
CA ALA A 257 10.51 -15.01 -14.36
C ALA A 257 9.70 -15.63 -15.50
N GLY A 258 9.07 -16.80 -15.25
CA GLY A 258 8.21 -17.49 -16.23
C GLY A 258 6.88 -16.79 -16.50
N THR A 259 6.40 -15.95 -15.59
CA THR A 259 5.17 -15.16 -15.75
C THR A 259 5.43 -13.74 -16.28
N PHE A 260 6.70 -13.34 -16.38
CA PHE A 260 7.07 -12.03 -16.93
C PHE A 260 6.66 -11.93 -18.39
N ASP A 261 5.96 -10.85 -18.75
CA ASP A 261 5.57 -10.55 -20.12
C ASP A 261 6.71 -9.82 -20.85
N PRO A 262 7.46 -10.50 -21.76
CA PRO A 262 8.57 -9.88 -22.45
C PRO A 262 8.12 -8.95 -23.59
N VAL A 263 6.84 -8.96 -23.96
CA VAL A 263 6.28 -8.16 -25.07
C VAL A 263 5.78 -6.82 -24.57
N TYR A 264 5.06 -6.82 -23.44
CA TYR A 264 4.40 -5.64 -22.89
C TYR A 264 4.96 -5.19 -21.55
N GLY A 265 6.13 -5.67 -21.13
CA GLY A 265 6.80 -5.20 -19.93
C GLY A 265 7.01 -3.68 -19.99
N GLY A 266 6.52 -2.93 -19.02
CA GLY A 266 6.57 -1.48 -19.05
C GLY A 266 6.21 -0.80 -17.74
N GLY A 267 6.35 0.52 -17.68
CA GLY A 267 5.97 1.37 -16.56
C GLY A 267 5.20 2.58 -17.05
N LEU A 268 4.23 3.03 -16.26
CA LEU A 268 3.33 4.14 -16.58
C LEU A 268 3.92 5.48 -16.12
N ARG A 269 5.07 5.86 -16.66
CA ARG A 269 5.73 7.13 -16.38
C ARG A 269 5.05 8.28 -17.13
N ASP A 270 4.93 9.43 -16.48
CA ASP A 270 4.59 10.68 -17.16
C ASP A 270 5.79 11.20 -17.96
N HIS A 271 5.87 10.83 -19.23
CA HIS A 271 7.00 11.16 -20.12
C HIS A 271 7.20 12.66 -20.35
N VAL A 272 6.15 13.47 -20.18
CA VAL A 272 6.23 14.94 -20.35
C VAL A 272 6.54 15.65 -19.02
N GLY A 273 5.99 15.17 -17.92
CA GLY A 273 6.04 15.88 -16.65
C GLY A 273 7.16 15.47 -15.69
N GLY A 274 7.61 14.22 -15.75
CA GLY A 274 8.59 13.70 -14.81
C GLY A 274 8.14 13.76 -13.36
N CYS A 275 6.91 13.35 -13.04
CA CYS A 275 6.28 13.56 -11.74
C CYS A 275 5.62 12.28 -11.22
N GLY A 276 6.40 11.24 -10.97
CA GLY A 276 5.90 9.98 -10.43
C GLY A 276 5.15 9.10 -11.46
N PHE A 277 4.90 7.87 -11.07
CA PHE A 277 4.21 6.85 -11.87
C PHE A 277 2.73 6.80 -11.52
N ALA A 278 1.90 6.55 -12.53
CA ALA A 278 0.53 6.10 -12.31
C ALA A 278 0.53 4.68 -11.74
N ARG A 279 -0.54 4.33 -11.04
CA ARG A 279 -0.60 3.10 -10.25
C ARG A 279 -0.53 1.84 -11.08
N TYR A 280 -1.37 1.71 -12.13
CA TYR A 280 -1.42 0.55 -13.03
C TYR A 280 -2.01 0.93 -14.39
N SER A 281 -1.89 0.03 -15.37
CA SER A 281 -2.52 0.19 -16.67
C SER A 281 -3.87 -0.53 -16.73
N ILE A 282 -4.82 0.06 -17.45
CA ILE A 282 -6.08 -0.59 -17.77
C ILE A 282 -5.99 -1.43 -19.06
N THR A 283 -4.88 -1.29 -19.79
CA THR A 283 -4.63 -2.05 -21.03
C THR A 283 -3.41 -2.96 -20.89
N PRO A 284 -3.43 -4.16 -21.54
CA PRO A 284 -2.31 -5.09 -21.48
C PRO A 284 -1.01 -4.53 -22.06
N ASP A 285 -1.10 -3.64 -23.05
CA ASP A 285 0.04 -3.00 -23.72
C ASP A 285 0.58 -1.76 -22.99
N TRP A 286 0.12 -1.50 -21.78
CA TRP A 286 0.50 -0.35 -20.96
C TRP A 286 0.26 1.03 -21.62
N SER A 287 -0.72 1.10 -22.51
CA SER A 287 -1.01 2.32 -23.27
C SER A 287 -1.87 3.33 -22.51
N ILE A 288 -2.75 2.86 -21.64
CA ILE A 288 -3.68 3.70 -20.89
C ILE A 288 -3.45 3.52 -19.39
N PRO A 289 -2.87 4.52 -18.71
CA PRO A 289 -2.70 4.49 -17.26
C PRO A 289 -4.03 4.77 -16.55
N HIS A 290 -4.16 4.23 -15.35
CA HIS A 290 -5.15 4.68 -14.37
C HIS A 290 -4.53 5.85 -13.61
N PHE A 291 -4.71 7.06 -14.07
CA PHE A 291 -3.91 8.26 -13.78
C PHE A 291 -3.67 8.62 -12.31
N GLU A 292 -4.25 7.92 -11.35
CA GLU A 292 -3.97 8.11 -9.92
C GLU A 292 -2.50 7.81 -9.57
N LYS A 293 -1.92 8.62 -8.67
CA LYS A 293 -0.54 8.45 -8.20
C LYS A 293 -0.52 8.35 -6.69
N LEU A 294 -0.17 7.18 -6.18
CA LEU A 294 -0.06 6.93 -4.75
C LEU A 294 1.38 7.09 -4.26
N THR A 295 1.53 7.66 -3.08
CA THR A 295 2.83 7.81 -2.42
C THR A 295 3.47 6.47 -2.13
N SER A 296 2.69 5.49 -1.68
CA SER A 296 3.18 4.14 -1.43
C SER A 296 3.80 3.49 -2.66
N ASP A 297 3.08 3.49 -3.78
CA ASP A 297 3.54 2.86 -5.02
C ASP A 297 4.83 3.53 -5.51
N ASN A 298 4.86 4.85 -5.51
CA ASN A 298 6.02 5.62 -5.96
C ASN A 298 7.24 5.49 -5.02
N ALA A 299 7.04 5.31 -3.71
CA ALA A 299 8.12 5.04 -2.78
C ALA A 299 8.74 3.66 -3.01
N LEU A 300 7.90 2.63 -3.20
CA LEU A 300 8.37 1.28 -3.52
C LEU A 300 9.07 1.24 -4.89
N LEU A 301 8.55 1.94 -5.88
CA LEU A 301 9.18 2.07 -7.20
C LEU A 301 10.52 2.80 -7.11
N LEU A 302 10.65 3.85 -6.29
CA LEU A 302 11.95 4.51 -6.07
C LEU A 302 12.98 3.52 -5.54
N GLY A 303 12.60 2.66 -4.57
CA GLY A 303 13.47 1.60 -4.07
C GLY A 303 13.87 0.59 -5.15
N LEU A 304 12.91 0.14 -5.96
CA LEU A 304 13.14 -0.81 -7.06
C LEU A 304 14.06 -0.23 -8.14
N TYR A 305 13.79 0.99 -8.61
CA TYR A 305 14.62 1.65 -9.61
C TYR A 305 16.02 1.99 -9.08
N LEU A 306 16.14 2.31 -7.79
CA LEU A 306 17.44 2.47 -7.14
C LEU A 306 18.26 1.18 -7.22
N ASP A 307 17.66 0.04 -6.85
CA ASP A 307 18.34 -1.26 -6.91
C ASP A 307 18.69 -1.63 -8.36
N ALA A 308 17.80 -1.42 -9.32
CA ALA A 308 18.07 -1.64 -10.74
C ALA A 308 19.23 -0.77 -11.26
N TRP A 309 19.25 0.50 -10.88
CA TRP A 309 20.33 1.42 -11.23
C TRP A 309 21.67 0.95 -10.65
N LEU A 310 21.71 0.54 -9.40
CA LEU A 310 22.92 0.04 -8.75
C LEU A 310 23.43 -1.26 -9.37
N ILE A 311 22.53 -2.18 -9.75
CA ILE A 311 22.89 -3.42 -10.47
C ILE A 311 23.48 -3.10 -11.85
N SER A 312 23.01 -2.06 -12.53
CA SER A 312 23.52 -1.62 -13.84
C SER A 312 24.81 -0.79 -13.80
N ASN A 313 25.64 -0.93 -12.78
CA ASN A 313 26.87 -0.19 -12.50
C ASN A 313 26.70 1.27 -12.05
N GLY A 314 25.48 1.72 -11.82
CA GLY A 314 25.19 3.04 -11.27
C GLY A 314 25.69 4.20 -12.14
N ASP A 315 25.54 4.12 -13.47
CA ASP A 315 25.98 5.16 -14.40
C ASP A 315 25.06 6.40 -14.33
N LYS A 316 25.66 7.61 -14.30
CA LYS A 316 24.92 8.88 -14.20
C LYS A 316 24.16 9.24 -15.48
N ASP A 317 24.59 8.73 -16.61
CA ASP A 317 24.05 9.09 -17.92
C ASP A 317 22.99 8.09 -18.42
N GLY A 318 22.49 7.22 -17.53
CA GLY A 318 21.50 6.19 -17.86
C GLY A 318 20.07 6.57 -17.50
N GLU A 319 19.11 6.02 -18.23
CA GLU A 319 17.68 6.21 -17.99
C GLU A 319 17.24 5.85 -16.55
N LEU A 320 17.84 4.81 -15.97
CA LEU A 320 17.53 4.39 -14.59
C LEU A 320 17.94 5.48 -13.58
N TYR A 321 19.08 6.17 -13.80
CA TYR A 321 19.49 7.29 -12.97
C TYR A 321 18.47 8.43 -13.02
N ASP A 322 18.01 8.78 -14.23
CA ASP A 322 17.00 9.82 -14.42
C ASP A 322 15.70 9.50 -13.70
N VAL A 323 15.25 8.24 -13.76
CA VAL A 323 14.04 7.79 -13.05
C VAL A 323 14.21 7.90 -11.54
N VAL A 324 15.33 7.44 -11.00
CA VAL A 324 15.64 7.54 -9.56
C VAL A 324 15.62 9.00 -9.10
N VAL A 325 16.25 9.89 -9.85
CA VAL A 325 16.32 11.31 -9.53
C VAL A 325 14.94 11.97 -9.66
N GLU A 326 14.19 11.68 -10.71
CA GLU A 326 12.83 12.23 -10.90
C GLU A 326 11.87 11.80 -9.79
N LEU A 327 11.91 10.54 -9.34
CA LEU A 327 11.09 10.06 -8.24
C LEU A 327 11.51 10.67 -6.89
N ALA A 328 12.81 10.76 -6.63
CA ALA A 328 13.30 11.38 -5.41
C ALA A 328 13.01 12.89 -5.36
N ASP A 329 13.09 13.59 -6.49
CA ASP A 329 12.69 14.99 -6.63
C ASP A 329 11.17 15.17 -6.46
N TYR A 330 10.36 14.22 -6.96
CA TYR A 330 8.90 14.21 -6.76
C TYR A 330 8.52 14.24 -5.29
N PHE A 331 9.18 13.41 -4.46
CA PHE A 331 8.94 13.42 -3.02
C PHE A 331 9.57 14.61 -2.29
N SER A 332 10.77 14.99 -2.66
CA SER A 332 11.50 16.05 -1.94
C SER A 332 11.04 17.48 -2.27
N SER A 333 10.04 17.62 -3.15
CA SER A 333 9.51 18.91 -3.63
C SER A 333 8.00 19.02 -3.46
N PRO A 334 7.43 20.25 -3.38
CA PRO A 334 5.99 20.44 -3.47
C PRO A 334 5.41 19.92 -4.81
N PRO A 335 4.16 19.40 -4.81
CA PRO A 335 3.21 19.40 -3.71
C PRO A 335 3.32 18.18 -2.79
N MET A 336 4.06 17.13 -3.15
CA MET A 336 4.11 15.91 -2.35
C MET A 336 4.75 16.14 -0.98
N ARG A 337 5.80 16.94 -0.91
CA ARG A 337 6.37 17.39 0.35
C ARG A 337 5.56 18.53 0.93
N LEU A 338 4.88 18.26 2.03
CA LEU A 338 4.02 19.22 2.71
C LEU A 338 4.81 20.16 3.64
N PRO A 339 4.31 21.37 3.89
CA PRO A 339 4.84 22.21 4.95
C PRO A 339 4.82 21.49 6.30
N GLY A 340 5.98 21.44 6.97
CA GLY A 340 6.14 20.69 8.23
C GLY A 340 6.89 19.38 8.09
N GLY A 341 7.06 18.84 6.87
CA GLY A 341 8.00 17.76 6.57
C GLY A 341 7.38 16.41 6.20
N GLY A 342 6.07 16.21 6.38
CA GLY A 342 5.40 14.99 5.94
C GLY A 342 5.13 14.97 4.44
N PHE A 343 4.82 13.78 3.90
CA PHE A 343 4.45 13.58 2.49
C PHE A 343 2.95 13.31 2.36
N ALA A 344 2.33 13.94 1.36
CA ALA A 344 0.94 13.74 0.99
C ALA A 344 0.68 12.30 0.53
N SER A 345 -0.56 11.82 0.61
CA SER A 345 -0.87 10.42 0.29
C SER A 345 -1.02 10.15 -1.21
N SER A 346 -1.61 11.07 -1.99
CA SER A 346 -1.87 10.79 -3.41
C SER A 346 -2.20 12.03 -4.22
N GLU A 347 -2.11 11.90 -5.56
CA GLU A 347 -2.72 12.80 -6.54
C GLU A 347 -3.85 12.07 -7.25
N ALA A 348 -4.98 12.75 -7.45
CA ALA A 348 -6.18 12.20 -8.07
C ALA A 348 -5.97 11.81 -9.54
N ALA A 349 -6.70 10.80 -10.01
CA ALA A 349 -6.74 10.46 -11.43
C ALA A 349 -7.36 11.59 -12.26
N ASP A 350 -8.35 12.25 -11.70
CA ASP A 350 -9.16 13.28 -12.37
C ASP A 350 -8.59 14.68 -12.18
N SER A 351 -8.75 15.51 -13.20
CA SER A 351 -8.36 16.91 -13.17
C SER A 351 -9.15 17.77 -14.17
N TYR A 352 -9.03 19.08 -14.03
CA TYR A 352 -9.56 20.01 -15.03
C TYR A 352 -8.61 20.10 -16.22
N TYR A 353 -9.15 20.07 -17.44
CA TYR A 353 -8.36 20.22 -18.65
C TYR A 353 -7.79 21.63 -18.78
N ARG A 354 -8.57 22.65 -18.37
CA ARG A 354 -8.17 24.06 -18.35
C ARG A 354 -8.63 24.78 -17.09
N ARG A 355 -7.97 25.87 -16.78
CA ARG A 355 -8.43 26.77 -15.71
C ARG A 355 -9.78 27.37 -16.08
N GLY A 356 -10.77 27.16 -15.20
CA GLY A 356 -12.14 27.63 -15.37
C GLY A 356 -13.12 26.60 -15.93
N ASP A 357 -12.67 25.40 -16.27
CA ASP A 357 -13.58 24.31 -16.59
C ASP A 357 -14.41 23.94 -15.35
N THR A 358 -15.63 23.49 -15.59
CA THR A 358 -16.55 23.03 -14.55
C THR A 358 -16.45 21.52 -14.32
N ASP A 359 -16.01 20.78 -15.34
CA ASP A 359 -15.98 19.32 -15.34
C ASP A 359 -14.54 18.82 -15.26
N VAL A 360 -14.30 17.87 -14.36
CA VAL A 360 -13.06 17.12 -14.27
C VAL A 360 -13.17 15.87 -15.13
N ARG A 361 -12.03 15.44 -15.70
CA ARG A 361 -11.92 14.23 -16.52
C ARG A 361 -10.70 13.44 -16.12
N GLU A 362 -10.76 12.15 -16.33
CA GLU A 362 -9.62 11.27 -16.08
C GLU A 362 -8.42 11.68 -16.94
N GLY A 363 -7.26 11.80 -16.33
CA GLY A 363 -6.02 12.11 -17.04
C GLY A 363 -5.89 13.49 -17.67
N ALA A 364 -6.88 14.38 -17.56
CA ALA A 364 -6.92 15.65 -18.30
C ALA A 364 -5.63 16.50 -18.18
N PHE A 365 -4.97 16.46 -17.03
CA PHE A 365 -3.68 17.14 -16.83
C PHE A 365 -2.56 16.57 -17.70
N HIS A 366 -2.63 15.30 -18.09
CA HIS A 366 -1.59 14.57 -18.78
C HIS A 366 -1.80 14.46 -20.29
N LEU A 367 -3.04 14.64 -20.75
CA LEU A 367 -3.47 14.41 -22.13
C LEU A 367 -3.13 15.60 -23.06
N TRP A 368 -2.95 15.30 -24.35
CA TRP A 368 -2.63 16.31 -25.35
C TRP A 368 -3.41 16.07 -26.64
N THR A 369 -4.07 17.10 -27.19
CA THR A 369 -4.47 17.05 -28.60
C THR A 369 -3.24 17.29 -29.48
N ARG A 370 -3.19 16.73 -30.69
CA ARG A 370 -2.11 16.98 -31.63
C ARG A 370 -1.93 18.48 -31.91
N LYS A 371 -3.03 19.19 -32.11
CA LYS A 371 -3.02 20.63 -32.38
C LYS A 371 -2.40 21.46 -31.23
N GLU A 372 -2.74 21.14 -29.98
CA GLU A 372 -2.17 21.83 -28.81
C GLU A 372 -0.68 21.50 -28.67
N PHE A 373 -0.32 20.24 -28.85
CA PHE A 373 1.06 19.76 -28.80
C PHE A 373 1.97 20.53 -29.77
N ASP A 374 1.56 20.58 -31.06
CA ASP A 374 2.30 21.31 -32.10
C ASP A 374 2.40 22.82 -31.80
N ALA A 375 1.30 23.43 -31.38
CA ALA A 375 1.27 24.85 -31.06
C ALA A 375 2.19 25.23 -29.89
N VAL A 376 2.32 24.37 -28.88
CA VAL A 376 3.18 24.59 -27.72
C VAL A 376 4.66 24.45 -28.07
N ILE A 377 5.01 23.47 -28.90
CA ILE A 377 6.40 23.27 -29.35
C ILE A 377 6.81 24.38 -30.30
N GLY A 378 5.93 24.78 -31.24
CA GLY A 378 6.05 25.95 -32.12
C GLY A 378 6.93 25.76 -33.33
N ASP A 379 7.93 24.91 -33.31
CA ASP A 379 8.75 24.50 -34.46
C ASP A 379 8.20 23.24 -35.08
N GLU A 380 7.86 23.25 -36.34
CA GLU A 380 7.20 22.12 -37.05
C GLU A 380 8.08 20.87 -37.10
N HIS A 381 9.40 21.04 -37.29
CA HIS A 381 10.34 19.92 -37.35
C HIS A 381 10.51 19.27 -35.97
N GLU A 382 10.74 20.10 -34.95
CA GLU A 382 10.82 19.64 -33.56
C GLU A 382 9.53 18.94 -33.12
N ALA A 383 8.36 19.53 -33.44
CA ALA A 383 7.07 18.96 -33.10
C ALA A 383 6.83 17.60 -33.77
N THR A 384 7.25 17.46 -35.04
CA THR A 384 7.11 16.19 -35.77
C THR A 384 7.99 15.09 -35.18
N ILE A 385 9.24 15.40 -34.85
CA ILE A 385 10.17 14.46 -34.18
C ILE A 385 9.61 14.05 -32.81
N ALA A 386 9.22 15.00 -31.99
CA ALA A 386 8.68 14.77 -30.66
C ALA A 386 7.36 13.96 -30.71
N ALA A 387 6.47 14.28 -31.65
CA ALA A 387 5.23 13.55 -31.86
C ALA A 387 5.48 12.11 -32.28
N THR A 388 6.47 11.88 -33.14
CA THR A 388 6.85 10.51 -33.55
C THR A 388 7.44 9.71 -32.37
N TYR A 389 8.25 10.36 -31.55
CA TYR A 389 8.85 9.74 -30.36
C TYR A 389 7.80 9.36 -29.32
N TRP A 390 6.84 10.26 -29.01
CA TRP A 390 5.80 10.05 -28.01
C TRP A 390 4.48 9.49 -28.57
N ASN A 391 4.44 9.05 -29.81
CA ASN A 391 3.25 8.51 -30.45
C ASN A 391 2.04 9.47 -30.41
N ILE A 392 2.24 10.76 -30.71
CA ILE A 392 1.17 11.75 -30.74
C ILE A 392 0.53 11.78 -32.13
N LEU A 393 -0.69 11.26 -32.24
CA LEU A 393 -1.43 11.11 -33.48
C LEU A 393 -2.43 12.27 -33.70
N GLU A 394 -2.88 12.48 -34.94
CA GLU A 394 -3.77 13.59 -35.30
C GLU A 394 -5.13 13.53 -34.60
N HIS A 395 -5.69 12.31 -34.48
CA HIS A 395 -7.02 12.06 -33.92
C HIS A 395 -6.99 11.38 -32.54
N GLY A 396 -5.85 11.40 -31.86
CA GLY A 396 -5.65 10.68 -30.62
C GLY A 396 -5.01 9.30 -30.81
N ASN A 397 -4.46 8.73 -29.74
CA ASN A 397 -3.77 7.45 -29.75
C ASN A 397 -4.41 6.40 -28.83
N VAL A 398 -5.66 6.63 -28.43
CA VAL A 398 -6.49 5.68 -27.67
C VAL A 398 -7.55 5.12 -28.61
N GLU A 399 -7.65 3.80 -28.67
CA GLU A 399 -8.65 3.13 -29.50
C GLU A 399 -10.05 3.26 -28.87
N PRO A 400 -11.12 3.45 -29.67
CA PRO A 400 -12.47 3.68 -29.15
C PRO A 400 -13.03 2.55 -28.27
N ASP A 401 -12.60 1.30 -28.51
CA ASP A 401 -12.99 0.13 -27.71
C ASP A 401 -12.31 0.08 -26.33
N GLN A 402 -11.23 0.86 -26.15
CA GLN A 402 -10.50 1.02 -24.89
C GLN A 402 -10.96 2.25 -24.09
N ASP A 403 -11.89 3.05 -24.64
CA ASP A 403 -12.44 4.27 -24.00
C ASP A 403 -13.97 4.19 -23.85
N PRO A 404 -14.48 3.35 -22.96
CA PRO A 404 -15.92 3.13 -22.82
C PRO A 404 -16.70 4.37 -22.37
N ASN A 405 -16.03 5.36 -21.79
CA ASN A 405 -16.64 6.58 -21.28
C ASN A 405 -16.42 7.81 -22.18
N ASP A 406 -15.80 7.64 -23.37
CA ASP A 406 -15.45 8.74 -24.29
C ASP A 406 -14.57 9.85 -23.64
N GLU A 407 -13.74 9.50 -22.67
CA GLU A 407 -12.89 10.47 -21.96
C GLU A 407 -11.65 10.89 -22.75
N PHE A 408 -11.20 10.03 -23.69
CA PHE A 408 -9.95 10.21 -24.45
C PHE A 408 -10.15 10.57 -25.91
N MET A 409 -11.36 10.93 -26.32
CA MET A 409 -11.63 11.32 -27.73
C MET A 409 -10.71 12.44 -28.21
N ASN A 410 -10.00 12.22 -29.34
CA ASN A 410 -9.00 13.12 -29.91
C ASN A 410 -7.85 13.49 -28.95
N GLN A 411 -7.63 12.71 -27.90
CA GLN A 411 -6.58 12.92 -26.93
C GLN A 411 -5.44 11.93 -27.13
N ASN A 412 -4.24 12.36 -26.84
CA ASN A 412 -3.04 11.51 -26.85
C ASN A 412 -2.48 11.38 -25.44
N ILE A 413 -2.11 10.14 -25.11
CA ILE A 413 -1.32 9.78 -23.95
C ILE A 413 0.13 9.63 -24.43
N PRO A 414 1.05 10.53 -24.08
CA PRO A 414 2.45 10.44 -24.52
C PRO A 414 3.10 9.14 -24.07
N ARG A 415 3.55 8.31 -25.00
CA ARG A 415 4.26 7.05 -24.71
C ARG A 415 5.39 6.83 -25.72
N VAL A 416 6.52 6.30 -25.25
CA VAL A 416 7.68 6.04 -26.08
C VAL A 416 7.47 4.68 -26.80
N LEU A 417 7.44 4.69 -28.12
CA LEU A 417 7.33 3.48 -28.95
C LEU A 417 8.61 3.15 -29.72
N LYS A 418 9.51 4.11 -29.88
CA LYS A 418 10.73 3.95 -30.69
C LYS A 418 11.93 4.48 -29.93
N GLU A 419 13.03 3.77 -30.05
CA GLU A 419 14.31 4.23 -29.54
C GLU A 419 14.79 5.52 -30.24
N GLN A 420 15.53 6.37 -29.54
CA GLN A 420 16.08 7.61 -30.11
C GLN A 420 16.94 7.35 -31.35
N SER A 421 17.64 6.22 -31.38
CA SER A 421 18.44 5.78 -32.54
C SER A 421 17.59 5.48 -33.77
N GLU A 422 16.39 4.96 -33.61
CA GLU A 422 15.45 4.68 -34.70
C GLU A 422 14.83 5.97 -35.22
N ILE A 423 14.45 6.87 -34.34
CA ILE A 423 13.99 8.24 -34.68
C ILE A 423 15.07 8.97 -35.45
N GLY A 424 16.33 8.90 -34.99
CA GLY A 424 17.47 9.53 -35.67
C GLY A 424 17.62 9.02 -37.12
N LYS A 425 17.50 7.71 -37.33
CA LYS A 425 17.52 7.12 -38.68
C LYS A 425 16.35 7.58 -39.55
N GLN A 426 15.17 7.66 -38.98
CA GLN A 426 13.94 8.09 -39.68
C GLN A 426 14.04 9.54 -40.19
N PHE A 427 14.62 10.45 -39.37
CA PHE A 427 14.74 11.87 -39.67
C PHE A 427 16.11 12.29 -40.24
N GLY A 428 17.07 11.37 -40.33
CA GLY A 428 18.40 11.65 -40.86
C GLY A 428 19.27 12.53 -39.93
N ILE A 429 19.05 12.45 -38.62
CA ILE A 429 19.78 13.19 -37.59
C ILE A 429 20.45 12.24 -36.58
N SER A 430 21.41 12.75 -35.81
CA SER A 430 22.07 11.94 -34.77
C SER A 430 21.15 11.65 -33.58
N GLY A 431 21.42 10.55 -32.84
CA GLY A 431 20.70 10.27 -31.58
C GLY A 431 20.85 11.37 -30.54
N GLU A 432 22.02 12.04 -30.49
CA GLU A 432 22.25 13.20 -29.60
C GLU A 432 21.37 14.40 -29.99
N GLU A 433 21.10 14.57 -31.30
CA GLU A 433 20.21 15.61 -31.78
C GLU A 433 18.75 15.28 -31.43
N VAL A 434 18.33 14.03 -31.58
CA VAL A 434 17.01 13.56 -31.12
C VAL A 434 16.87 13.83 -29.61
N ALA A 435 17.85 13.47 -28.80
CA ALA A 435 17.81 13.71 -27.36
C ALA A 435 17.64 15.20 -27.02
N ARG A 436 18.34 16.10 -27.73
CA ARG A 436 18.21 17.55 -27.55
C ARG A 436 16.80 18.06 -27.93
N VAL A 437 16.25 17.57 -29.05
CA VAL A 437 14.90 17.92 -29.51
C VAL A 437 13.86 17.47 -28.47
N ILE A 438 13.96 16.24 -28.00
CA ILE A 438 13.03 15.69 -26.98
C ILE A 438 13.12 16.46 -25.67
N ALA A 439 14.33 16.80 -25.20
CA ALA A 439 14.54 17.60 -23.99
C ALA A 439 13.93 19.01 -24.12
N SER A 440 14.12 19.67 -25.29
CA SER A 440 13.52 20.97 -25.60
C SER A 440 11.98 20.90 -25.61
N ALA A 441 11.41 19.93 -26.32
CA ALA A 441 9.97 19.73 -26.41
C ALA A 441 9.36 19.43 -25.00
N LYS A 442 10.00 18.54 -24.24
CA LYS A 442 9.61 18.22 -22.85
C LYS A 442 9.57 19.47 -21.98
N ALA A 443 10.59 20.31 -22.05
CA ALA A 443 10.64 21.55 -21.28
C ALA A 443 9.52 22.52 -21.63
N LYS A 444 9.22 22.70 -22.94
CA LYS A 444 8.14 23.58 -23.41
C LYS A 444 6.78 23.06 -22.97
N LEU A 445 6.50 21.77 -23.15
CA LEU A 445 5.24 21.13 -22.75
C LEU A 445 5.04 21.19 -21.24
N LYS A 446 6.08 20.88 -20.44
CA LYS A 446 6.04 20.98 -18.98
C LYS A 446 5.74 22.41 -18.50
N ALA A 447 6.40 23.40 -19.10
CA ALA A 447 6.18 24.81 -18.76
C ALA A 447 4.76 25.28 -19.12
N HIS A 448 4.25 24.89 -20.29
CA HIS A 448 2.86 25.19 -20.71
C HIS A 448 1.87 24.54 -19.74
N ARG A 449 1.99 23.25 -19.49
CA ARG A 449 1.12 22.52 -18.58
C ARG A 449 1.06 23.14 -17.17
N GLY A 450 2.21 23.52 -16.63
CA GLY A 450 2.29 24.19 -15.32
C GLY A 450 1.60 25.55 -15.24
N ARG A 451 1.51 26.29 -16.36
CA ARG A 451 0.83 27.60 -16.41
C ARG A 451 -0.66 27.50 -16.70
N GLU A 452 -1.04 26.65 -17.64
CA GLU A 452 -2.38 26.67 -18.25
C GLU A 452 -3.34 25.65 -17.64
N ARG A 453 -2.82 24.52 -17.13
CA ARG A 453 -3.63 23.43 -16.59
C ARG A 453 -3.69 23.45 -15.08
N VAL A 454 -4.72 22.83 -14.52
CA VAL A 454 -4.88 22.63 -13.09
C VAL A 454 -4.33 21.26 -12.76
N ARG A 455 -3.35 21.21 -11.85
CA ARG A 455 -2.80 19.94 -11.35
C ARG A 455 -3.91 19.11 -10.69
N PRO A 456 -3.89 17.76 -10.79
CA PRO A 456 -4.83 16.90 -10.08
C PRO A 456 -4.90 17.24 -8.59
N GLU A 457 -6.08 17.05 -8.00
CA GLU A 457 -6.26 17.30 -6.56
C GLU A 457 -5.32 16.45 -5.73
N LEU A 458 -4.72 17.09 -4.75
CA LEU A 458 -3.83 16.43 -3.79
C LEU A 458 -4.66 15.93 -2.61
N ASP A 459 -4.50 14.66 -2.26
CA ASP A 459 -4.89 14.19 -0.95
C ASP A 459 -3.74 14.48 0.03
N ASP A 460 -3.90 15.52 0.82
CA ASP A 460 -2.89 16.06 1.73
C ASP A 460 -2.82 15.34 3.09
N LYS A 461 -3.45 14.16 3.21
CA LYS A 461 -3.25 13.29 4.37
C LYS A 461 -1.81 12.81 4.44
N ILE A 462 -1.25 12.78 5.64
CA ILE A 462 0.04 12.19 5.95
C ILE A 462 -0.22 10.85 6.65
N ILE A 463 0.08 9.74 5.97
CA ILE A 463 -0.12 8.38 6.48
C ILE A 463 1.20 7.90 7.07
N SER A 464 1.21 7.45 8.33
CA SER A 464 2.43 7.10 9.06
C SER A 464 3.26 6.02 8.37
N GLY A 465 2.65 4.93 7.96
CA GLY A 465 3.34 3.83 7.27
C GLY A 465 3.88 4.24 5.90
N TRP A 466 3.09 4.96 5.09
CA TRP A 466 3.54 5.40 3.77
C TRP A 466 4.69 6.42 3.85
N ASN A 467 4.68 7.26 4.88
CA ASN A 467 5.84 8.12 5.18
C ASN A 467 7.06 7.29 5.55
N GLY A 468 6.89 6.15 6.24
CA GLY A 468 7.96 5.18 6.48
C GLY A 468 8.58 4.66 5.19
N LEU A 469 7.77 4.28 4.19
CA LEU A 469 8.25 3.85 2.87
C LEU A 469 9.04 4.95 2.15
N VAL A 470 8.55 6.20 2.16
CA VAL A 470 9.27 7.33 1.54
C VAL A 470 10.58 7.63 2.29
N ILE A 471 10.58 7.58 3.62
CA ILE A 471 11.79 7.75 4.43
C ILE A 471 12.85 6.71 4.04
N SER A 472 12.47 5.42 3.93
CA SER A 472 13.36 4.34 3.47
C SER A 472 13.93 4.65 2.09
N ALA A 473 13.07 4.92 1.12
CA ALA A 473 13.47 5.15 -0.27
C ALA A 473 14.40 6.36 -0.42
N LEU A 474 14.09 7.49 0.23
CA LEU A 474 14.91 8.70 0.19
C LEU A 474 16.22 8.54 0.95
N ALA A 475 16.22 7.85 2.11
CA ALA A 475 17.44 7.58 2.88
C ALA A 475 18.44 6.75 2.06
N ARG A 476 17.97 5.66 1.45
CA ARG A 476 18.77 4.80 0.58
C ARG A 476 19.28 5.54 -0.65
N THR A 477 18.42 6.30 -1.32
CA THR A 477 18.79 7.09 -2.50
C THR A 477 19.81 8.17 -2.15
N GLY A 478 19.59 8.89 -1.05
CA GLY A 478 20.52 9.91 -0.58
C GLY A 478 21.90 9.34 -0.24
N ALA A 479 21.96 8.20 0.43
CA ALA A 479 23.20 7.50 0.74
C ALA A 479 23.93 7.04 -0.53
N ALA A 480 23.22 6.47 -1.50
CA ALA A 480 23.78 6.02 -2.77
C ALA A 480 24.36 7.18 -3.61
N LEU A 481 23.75 8.37 -3.53
CA LEU A 481 24.21 9.56 -4.24
C LEU A 481 25.31 10.36 -3.52
N ALA A 482 25.63 10.03 -2.27
CA ALA A 482 26.54 10.84 -1.45
C ALA A 482 27.89 11.17 -2.12
N VAL A 483 28.44 10.25 -2.92
CA VAL A 483 29.68 10.43 -3.65
C VAL A 483 29.47 11.03 -5.05
N LYS A 484 28.33 10.71 -5.67
CA LYS A 484 28.06 11.06 -7.08
C LYS A 484 27.40 12.43 -7.22
N ASP A 485 26.52 12.79 -6.28
CA ASP A 485 25.80 14.06 -6.25
C ASP A 485 25.49 14.48 -4.81
N ALA A 486 26.44 15.10 -4.16
CA ALA A 486 26.33 15.51 -2.76
C ALA A 486 25.17 16.49 -2.49
N ALA A 487 24.79 17.33 -3.47
CA ALA A 487 23.68 18.27 -3.32
C ALA A 487 22.33 17.53 -3.27
N LYS A 488 22.09 16.61 -4.19
CA LYS A 488 20.89 15.76 -4.18
C LYS A 488 20.87 14.83 -2.98
N SER A 489 21.99 14.24 -2.61
CA SER A 489 22.14 13.44 -1.39
C SER A 489 21.65 14.22 -0.16
N ALA A 490 22.17 15.43 0.04
CA ALA A 490 21.79 16.27 1.18
C ALA A 490 20.30 16.67 1.14
N GLN A 491 19.74 16.95 -0.05
CA GLN A 491 18.32 17.25 -0.23
C GLN A 491 17.45 16.07 0.20
N TYR A 492 17.74 14.85 -0.27
CA TYR A 492 16.93 13.67 -0.02
C TYR A 492 17.04 13.19 1.43
N LEU A 493 18.24 13.15 1.98
CA LEU A 493 18.43 12.84 3.40
C LEU A 493 17.74 13.88 4.31
N GLY A 494 17.85 15.16 3.98
CA GLY A 494 17.15 16.23 4.71
C GLY A 494 15.64 16.09 4.67
N ALA A 495 15.05 15.66 3.55
CA ALA A 495 13.62 15.40 3.44
C ALA A 495 13.19 14.19 4.28
N ALA A 496 13.99 13.11 4.27
CA ALA A 496 13.73 11.90 5.08
C ALA A 496 13.80 12.20 6.59
N ILE A 497 14.82 12.93 7.04
CA ILE A 497 14.99 13.35 8.45
C ILE A 497 13.78 14.16 8.90
N GLN A 498 13.38 15.18 8.14
CA GLN A 498 12.24 16.03 8.52
C GLN A 498 10.92 15.25 8.56
N SER A 499 10.74 14.26 7.70
CA SER A 499 9.56 13.40 7.75
C SER A 499 9.57 12.49 8.99
N ALA A 500 10.70 11.91 9.34
CA ALA A 500 10.82 11.11 10.56
C ALA A 500 10.55 11.94 11.83
N GLU A 501 11.09 13.15 11.89
CA GLU A 501 10.83 14.12 12.99
C GLU A 501 9.34 14.50 13.04
N PHE A 502 8.71 14.75 11.88
CA PHE A 502 7.29 15.08 11.80
C PHE A 502 6.43 13.93 12.33
N VAL A 503 6.66 12.70 11.88
CA VAL A 503 5.89 11.52 12.32
C VAL A 503 6.03 11.34 13.82
N ARG A 504 7.24 11.45 14.36
CA ARG A 504 7.47 11.37 15.82
C ARG A 504 6.73 12.46 16.58
N ALA A 505 6.76 13.70 16.11
CA ALA A 505 6.15 14.84 16.81
C ALA A 505 4.63 14.87 16.70
N GLN A 506 4.04 14.43 15.58
CA GLN A 506 2.62 14.63 15.29
C GLN A 506 1.79 13.35 15.41
N LEU A 507 2.37 12.18 15.09
CA LEU A 507 1.65 10.92 15.01
C LEU A 507 1.99 9.92 16.13
N TRP A 508 3.10 10.10 16.83
CA TRP A 508 3.46 9.30 17.99
C TRP A 508 2.99 9.94 19.29
N ASP A 509 2.33 9.17 20.14
CA ASP A 509 1.97 9.57 21.48
C ASP A 509 2.94 8.95 22.50
N GLU A 510 3.84 9.78 23.02
CA GLU A 510 4.88 9.35 23.99
C GLU A 510 4.31 8.79 25.29
N LYS A 511 3.13 9.23 25.71
CA LYS A 511 2.52 8.78 26.97
C LYS A 511 1.80 7.46 26.82
N GLU A 512 0.99 7.37 25.78
CA GLU A 512 0.20 6.17 25.46
C GLU A 512 1.02 5.11 24.73
N LYS A 513 2.24 5.45 24.26
CA LYS A 513 3.07 4.59 23.40
C LYS A 513 2.26 4.06 22.23
N THR A 514 1.60 4.97 21.52
CA THR A 514 0.68 4.65 20.43
C THR A 514 1.01 5.48 19.20
N LEU A 515 1.16 4.80 18.07
CA LEU A 515 1.24 5.44 16.76
C LEU A 515 -0.18 5.65 16.22
N TYR A 516 -0.43 6.80 15.62
CA TYR A 516 -1.68 7.11 14.92
C TYR A 516 -1.45 7.05 13.40
N LYS A 517 -2.49 6.61 12.69
CA LYS A 517 -2.38 6.33 11.26
C LYS A 517 -2.25 7.59 10.41
N VAL A 518 -3.05 8.61 10.67
CA VAL A 518 -3.21 9.75 9.77
C VAL A 518 -3.09 11.09 10.50
N PHE A 519 -2.45 12.05 9.82
CA PHE A 519 -2.46 13.48 10.17
C PHE A 519 -2.95 14.29 8.96
N ARG A 520 -3.90 15.21 9.22
CA ARG A 520 -4.34 16.23 8.27
C ARG A 520 -4.77 17.49 9.02
N GLY A 521 -3.87 18.46 9.11
CA GLY A 521 -4.07 19.63 9.98
C GLY A 521 -4.04 19.28 11.46
N THR A 522 -4.62 18.15 11.84
CA THR A 522 -4.60 17.58 13.20
C THR A 522 -4.39 16.06 13.12
N ARG A 523 -3.94 15.47 14.22
CA ARG A 523 -3.84 14.01 14.37
C ARG A 523 -5.24 13.38 14.31
N GLY A 524 -5.42 12.39 13.46
CA GLY A 524 -6.65 11.59 13.38
C GLY A 524 -6.85 10.73 14.63
N SER A 525 -8.04 10.17 14.81
CA SER A 525 -8.37 9.28 15.92
C SER A 525 -8.01 7.80 15.65
N THR A 526 -7.79 7.42 14.40
CA THR A 526 -7.48 6.04 14.03
C THR A 526 -6.07 5.69 14.47
N LYS A 527 -5.94 4.67 15.32
CA LYS A 527 -4.65 4.10 15.69
C LYS A 527 -4.03 3.38 14.48
N ALA A 528 -2.70 3.42 14.41
CA ALA A 528 -1.96 2.75 13.35
C ALA A 528 -2.10 1.22 13.41
N PHE A 529 -2.03 0.58 12.25
CA PHE A 529 -2.06 -0.87 12.05
C PHE A 529 -0.63 -1.45 12.08
N ALA A 530 -0.51 -2.77 12.14
CA ALA A 530 0.80 -3.45 12.18
C ALA A 530 1.70 -3.05 10.99
N GLU A 531 1.13 -2.83 9.81
CA GLU A 531 1.84 -2.37 8.61
C GLU A 531 2.48 -0.99 8.79
N ASP A 532 1.77 -0.05 9.43
CA ASP A 532 2.28 1.30 9.66
C ASP A 532 3.53 1.28 10.55
N TYR A 533 3.51 0.44 11.58
CA TYR A 533 4.70 0.21 12.42
C TYR A 533 5.82 -0.42 11.62
N ALA A 534 5.53 -1.48 10.85
CA ALA A 534 6.55 -2.20 10.07
C ALA A 534 7.28 -1.29 9.09
N TYR A 535 6.56 -0.53 8.27
CA TYR A 535 7.15 0.37 7.27
C TYR A 535 7.88 1.55 7.90
N LEU A 536 7.35 2.10 9.00
CA LEU A 536 8.03 3.20 9.69
C LEU A 536 9.33 2.74 10.35
N ILE A 537 9.34 1.56 10.98
CA ILE A 537 10.55 0.96 11.57
C ILE A 537 11.61 0.73 10.49
N GLU A 538 11.24 0.16 9.34
CA GLU A 538 12.15 -0.04 8.21
C GLU A 538 12.76 1.29 7.76
N GLY A 539 11.92 2.31 7.55
CA GLY A 539 12.38 3.64 7.16
C GLY A 539 13.35 4.26 8.15
N LEU A 540 13.10 4.12 9.44
CA LEU A 540 13.96 4.63 10.50
C LEU A 540 15.30 3.88 10.58
N ILE A 541 15.31 2.55 10.37
CA ILE A 541 16.55 1.77 10.32
C ILE A 541 17.37 2.18 9.10
N ASP A 542 16.75 2.33 7.91
CA ASP A 542 17.44 2.78 6.71
C ASP A 542 18.02 4.20 6.88
N LEU A 543 17.26 5.08 7.53
CA LEU A 543 17.73 6.44 7.82
C LEU A 543 18.88 6.44 8.82
N TYR A 544 18.85 5.58 9.85
CA TYR A 544 19.97 5.38 10.77
C TYR A 544 21.21 4.89 10.03
N GLU A 545 21.08 3.87 9.19
CA GLU A 545 22.20 3.33 8.41
C GLU A 545 22.79 4.37 7.44
N ALA A 546 21.98 5.29 6.90
CA ALA A 546 22.42 6.35 6.00
C ALA A 546 23.10 7.53 6.73
N THR A 547 22.70 7.83 7.98
CA THR A 547 23.11 9.07 8.67
C THR A 547 23.85 8.83 9.99
N GLY A 548 23.65 7.68 10.61
CA GLY A 548 24.13 7.40 11.97
C GLY A 548 23.36 8.18 13.05
N GLU A 549 22.14 8.68 12.76
CA GLU A 549 21.36 9.42 13.75
C GLU A 549 20.74 8.47 14.78
N GLU A 550 21.25 8.48 16.01
CA GLU A 550 20.85 7.58 17.10
C GLU A 550 19.33 7.65 17.37
N ASN A 551 18.73 8.83 17.27
CA ASN A 551 17.30 9.00 17.49
C ASN A 551 16.45 8.15 16.56
N CYS A 552 16.93 7.82 15.36
CA CYS A 552 16.22 6.97 14.41
C CYS A 552 16.16 5.53 14.91
N ILE A 553 17.29 4.93 15.28
CA ILE A 553 17.31 3.53 15.77
C ILE A 553 16.66 3.40 17.15
N ALA A 554 16.76 4.44 18.01
CA ALA A 554 16.08 4.46 19.29
C ALA A 554 14.55 4.48 19.11
N PHE A 555 14.04 5.28 18.18
CA PHE A 555 12.61 5.33 17.88
C PHE A 555 12.14 4.06 17.17
N ALA A 556 12.95 3.48 16.31
CA ALA A 556 12.67 2.18 15.68
C ALA A 556 12.52 1.07 16.72
N ASP A 557 13.41 1.01 17.74
CA ASP A 557 13.31 0.03 18.85
C ASP A 557 12.05 0.26 19.68
N GLU A 558 11.70 1.50 19.98
CA GLU A 558 10.49 1.84 20.75
C GLU A 558 9.22 1.42 19.98
N LEU A 559 9.15 1.68 18.68
CA LEU A 559 8.05 1.24 17.82
C LEU A 559 8.01 -0.29 17.71
N GLN A 560 9.17 -0.96 17.61
CA GLN A 560 9.23 -2.43 17.53
C GLN A 560 8.70 -3.10 18.78
N GLN A 561 9.07 -2.59 19.96
CA GLN A 561 8.54 -3.09 21.23
C GLN A 561 7.02 -2.90 21.31
N THR A 562 6.52 -1.77 20.83
CA THR A 562 5.09 -1.49 20.80
C THR A 562 4.37 -2.38 19.79
N GLN A 563 4.92 -2.58 18.59
CA GLN A 563 4.37 -3.48 17.59
C GLN A 563 4.25 -4.91 18.12
N ILE A 564 5.30 -5.43 18.76
CA ILE A 564 5.28 -6.75 19.40
C ILE A 564 4.16 -6.83 20.45
N LYS A 565 4.06 -5.85 21.32
CA LYS A 565 3.05 -5.81 22.38
C LYS A 565 1.62 -5.81 21.84
N LEU A 566 1.35 -5.09 20.75
CA LEU A 566 -0.01 -4.86 20.25
C LEU A 566 -0.48 -5.93 19.25
N PHE A 567 0.42 -6.47 18.46
CA PHE A 567 0.05 -7.26 17.29
C PHE A 567 0.63 -8.68 17.27
N TYR A 568 1.71 -8.96 18.02
CA TYR A 568 2.34 -10.27 17.98
C TYR A 568 1.47 -11.34 18.67
N ASP A 569 1.29 -12.48 18.00
CA ASP A 569 0.59 -13.62 18.55
C ASP A 569 1.53 -14.46 19.43
N ALA A 570 1.56 -14.12 20.71
CA ALA A 570 2.33 -14.84 21.74
C ALA A 570 1.61 -16.05 22.32
N SER A 571 0.40 -16.38 21.82
CA SER A 571 -0.42 -17.42 22.44
C SER A 571 0.22 -18.78 22.32
N ALA A 572 0.65 -19.33 23.44
CA ALA A 572 0.70 -20.77 23.59
C ALA A 572 -0.74 -21.32 23.36
N PRO A 573 -0.93 -22.53 22.80
CA PRO A 573 -2.26 -23.09 22.58
C PRO A 573 -3.01 -23.17 23.91
N THR A 574 -3.83 -22.14 24.19
CA THR A 574 -4.58 -22.06 25.43
C THR A 574 -5.78 -22.96 25.35
N THR A 575 -5.76 -23.96 26.23
CA THR A 575 -6.96 -24.62 26.68
C THR A 575 -7.95 -23.60 27.20
N SER A 576 -9.06 -23.44 26.45
CA SER A 576 -10.38 -22.96 26.90
C SER A 576 -10.45 -21.70 27.77
N ALA A 577 -10.90 -20.59 27.21
CA ALA A 577 -11.89 -19.66 27.78
C ALA A 577 -12.07 -18.35 26.98
N SER A 578 -11.84 -18.32 25.65
CA SER A 578 -12.24 -17.17 24.84
C SER A 578 -13.68 -17.38 24.32
N PRO A 579 -14.57 -16.35 24.34
CA PRO A 579 -15.90 -16.46 23.76
C PRO A 579 -15.90 -16.66 22.22
N ASN A 580 -14.72 -16.54 21.56
CA ASN A 580 -14.48 -16.90 20.18
C ASN A 580 -13.18 -17.70 20.09
N PRO A 581 -13.19 -19.03 20.30
CA PRO A 581 -12.00 -19.83 20.14
C PRO A 581 -11.57 -19.82 18.67
N LEU A 582 -10.32 -19.38 18.43
CA LEU A 582 -9.66 -19.61 17.15
C LEU A 582 -9.60 -21.14 16.90
N PRO A 583 -9.75 -21.61 15.66
CA PRO A 583 -9.59 -23.02 15.34
C PRO A 583 -8.24 -23.54 15.86
N ALA A 584 -8.20 -24.79 16.32
CA ALA A 584 -7.07 -25.46 16.97
C ALA A 584 -5.80 -25.61 16.09
N HIS A 585 -5.77 -25.02 14.89
CA HIS A 585 -4.68 -25.10 13.90
C HIS A 585 -4.02 -23.76 13.57
N SER A 586 -4.31 -22.67 14.30
CA SER A 586 -3.56 -21.43 14.10
C SER A 586 -2.15 -21.60 14.66
N SER A 587 -1.13 -21.49 13.78
CA SER A 587 0.27 -21.42 14.18
C SER A 587 0.47 -20.24 15.12
N CYS A 588 1.09 -20.47 16.29
CA CYS A 588 1.56 -19.39 17.16
C CYS A 588 2.66 -18.61 16.44
N GLY A 589 2.85 -17.36 16.80
CA GLY A 589 3.82 -16.47 16.17
C GLY A 589 3.19 -15.59 15.09
N ALA A 590 4.00 -14.72 14.52
CA ALA A 590 3.62 -13.70 13.54
C ALA A 590 2.72 -12.58 14.10
N PHE A 591 2.54 -11.54 13.29
CA PHE A 591 1.80 -10.33 13.65
C PHE A 591 0.42 -10.33 13.01
N PHE A 592 -0.59 -10.08 13.82
CA PHE A 592 -1.91 -9.73 13.29
C PHE A 592 -1.88 -8.33 12.67
N ALA A 593 -2.71 -8.09 11.66
CA ALA A 593 -2.84 -6.76 11.05
C ALA A 593 -3.42 -5.72 12.01
N THR A 594 -4.33 -6.14 12.92
CA THR A 594 -5.05 -5.28 13.86
C THR A 594 -4.80 -5.69 15.32
N THR A 595 -5.06 -4.75 16.25
CA THR A 595 -5.06 -5.02 17.70
C THR A 595 -6.21 -5.94 18.10
N GLU A 596 -6.14 -6.54 19.29
CA GLU A 596 -7.20 -7.41 19.82
C GLU A 596 -8.51 -6.66 20.09
N ASP A 597 -8.42 -5.39 20.46
CA ASP A 597 -9.55 -4.50 20.76
C ASP A 597 -10.07 -3.72 19.54
N ALA A 598 -9.66 -4.10 18.32
CA ALA A 598 -10.10 -3.44 17.09
C ALA A 598 -11.63 -3.50 16.96
N LYS A 599 -12.25 -2.32 16.76
CA LYS A 599 -13.70 -2.17 16.64
C LYS A 599 -14.17 -2.27 15.18
N HIS A 600 -15.40 -2.77 15.02
CA HIS A 600 -16.10 -2.83 13.73
C HIS A 600 -15.39 -3.69 12.67
N THR A 601 -14.47 -4.56 13.08
CA THR A 601 -13.87 -5.58 12.23
C THR A 601 -14.46 -6.96 12.54
N ILE A 602 -14.65 -7.77 11.50
CA ILE A 602 -15.20 -9.13 11.63
C ILE A 602 -14.14 -10.22 11.71
N LEU A 603 -12.89 -9.86 11.37
CA LEU A 603 -11.73 -10.77 11.33
C LEU A 603 -10.48 -10.06 11.84
N ARG A 604 -9.54 -10.83 12.38
CA ARG A 604 -8.15 -10.44 12.58
C ARG A 604 -7.27 -11.28 11.68
N LEU A 605 -6.64 -10.65 10.70
CA LEU A 605 -5.82 -11.33 9.70
C LEU A 605 -4.36 -11.32 10.13
N LYS A 606 -3.64 -12.43 9.83
CA LYS A 606 -2.18 -12.49 9.77
C LYS A 606 -1.82 -12.53 8.29
N ASP A 607 -1.27 -11.44 7.77
CA ASP A 607 -0.93 -11.32 6.36
C ASP A 607 0.57 -11.59 6.16
N GLY A 608 0.88 -12.66 5.44
CA GLY A 608 2.25 -13.02 5.06
C GLY A 608 2.51 -12.86 3.57
N MET A 609 1.45 -12.80 2.77
CA MET A 609 1.55 -12.70 1.32
C MET A 609 1.81 -11.25 0.87
N ASP A 610 2.76 -11.07 -0.04
CA ASP A 610 2.98 -9.78 -0.67
C ASP A 610 1.95 -9.56 -1.79
N THR A 611 1.39 -8.35 -1.81
CA THR A 611 0.38 -7.93 -2.79
C THR A 611 0.83 -6.65 -3.51
N ALA A 612 0.03 -5.58 -3.50
CA ALA A 612 0.50 -4.25 -3.91
C ALA A 612 1.54 -3.66 -2.94
N PHE A 613 1.60 -4.22 -1.74
CA PHE A 613 2.54 -3.87 -0.69
C PHE A 613 3.30 -5.11 -0.21
N PRO A 614 4.54 -4.95 0.30
CA PRO A 614 5.17 -5.99 1.10
C PRO A 614 4.31 -6.27 2.33
N SER A 615 4.14 -7.54 2.69
CA SER A 615 3.34 -7.89 3.86
C SER A 615 3.93 -7.34 5.16
N ASN A 616 3.07 -7.00 6.12
CA ASN A 616 3.53 -6.51 7.42
C ASN A 616 4.47 -7.50 8.11
N ASN A 617 4.22 -8.81 7.95
CA ASN A 617 5.04 -9.87 8.53
C ASN A 617 6.41 -9.98 7.85
N ALA A 618 6.49 -9.82 6.53
CA ALA A 618 7.75 -9.84 5.79
C ALA A 618 8.66 -8.69 6.24
N VAL A 619 8.11 -7.47 6.29
CA VAL A 619 8.87 -6.28 6.72
C VAL A 619 9.24 -6.38 8.20
N SER A 620 8.34 -6.88 9.06
CA SER A 620 8.63 -7.08 10.49
C SER A 620 9.74 -8.10 10.73
N VAL A 621 9.80 -9.19 9.95
CA VAL A 621 10.91 -10.17 10.00
C VAL A 621 12.25 -9.49 9.69
N SER A 622 12.30 -8.70 8.61
CA SER A 622 13.51 -7.93 8.24
C SER A 622 13.93 -6.97 9.36
N ASN A 623 12.99 -6.21 9.90
CA ASN A 623 13.22 -5.26 10.99
C ASN A 623 13.75 -5.95 12.25
N LEU A 624 13.14 -7.07 12.63
CA LEU A 624 13.54 -7.85 13.81
C LEU A 624 14.96 -8.40 13.67
N PHE A 625 15.35 -8.92 12.51
CA PHE A 625 16.73 -9.36 12.28
C PHE A 625 17.71 -8.20 12.36
N ARG A 626 17.41 -7.07 11.71
CA ARG A 626 18.28 -5.88 11.69
C ARG A 626 18.45 -5.27 13.08
N LEU A 627 17.34 -5.03 13.80
CA LEU A 627 17.39 -4.51 15.17
C LEU A 627 18.02 -5.52 16.14
N GLY A 628 17.76 -6.81 15.96
CA GLY A 628 18.37 -7.88 16.76
C GLY A 628 19.88 -7.86 16.70
N VAL A 629 20.45 -7.66 15.50
CA VAL A 629 21.89 -7.53 15.29
C VAL A 629 22.42 -6.21 15.84
N ALA A 630 21.78 -5.08 15.50
CA ALA A 630 22.27 -3.75 15.89
C ALA A 630 22.26 -3.53 17.42
N LEU A 631 21.22 -4.01 18.09
CA LEU A 631 21.01 -3.83 19.54
C LEU A 631 21.40 -5.07 20.37
N ALA A 632 21.98 -6.09 19.75
CA ALA A 632 22.31 -7.38 20.39
C ALA A 632 21.12 -7.99 21.17
N THR A 633 19.94 -7.98 20.58
CA THR A 633 18.69 -8.42 21.20
C THR A 633 18.25 -9.77 20.62
N GLU A 634 18.65 -10.87 21.24
CA GLU A 634 18.37 -12.24 20.79
C GLU A 634 16.87 -12.53 20.65
N THR A 635 16.03 -11.92 21.51
CA THR A 635 14.57 -12.09 21.44
C THR A 635 14.01 -11.61 20.10
N TYR A 636 14.57 -10.58 19.48
CA TYR A 636 14.11 -10.12 18.16
C TYR A 636 14.41 -11.15 17.08
N THR A 637 15.61 -11.71 17.07
CA THR A 637 15.97 -12.75 16.10
C THR A 637 15.16 -14.04 16.30
N ALA A 638 14.79 -14.36 17.53
CA ALA A 638 13.91 -15.49 17.83
C ALA A 638 12.49 -15.23 17.28
N LEU A 639 11.90 -14.05 17.55
CA LEU A 639 10.58 -13.68 17.04
C LEU A 639 10.54 -13.62 15.51
N ALA A 640 11.62 -13.19 14.86
CA ALA A 640 11.74 -13.23 13.40
C ALA A 640 11.63 -14.67 12.86
N ARG A 641 12.34 -15.63 13.47
CA ARG A 641 12.27 -17.04 13.08
C ARG A 641 10.90 -17.65 13.37
N GLU A 642 10.30 -17.34 14.52
CA GLU A 642 8.94 -17.80 14.84
C GLU A 642 7.91 -17.25 13.83
N THR A 643 8.09 -16.00 13.38
CA THR A 643 7.23 -15.40 12.35
C THR A 643 7.38 -16.14 11.02
N LEU A 644 8.60 -16.47 10.59
CA LEU A 644 8.82 -17.28 9.37
C LEU A 644 8.16 -18.66 9.48
N ASN A 645 8.35 -19.33 10.62
CA ASN A 645 7.76 -20.65 10.86
C ASN A 645 6.23 -20.64 10.86
N ALA A 646 5.61 -19.50 11.23
CA ALA A 646 4.16 -19.35 11.18
C ALA A 646 3.58 -19.41 9.76
N PHE A 647 4.38 -19.14 8.73
CA PHE A 647 4.00 -19.20 7.31
C PHE A 647 4.73 -20.32 6.55
N GLU A 648 5.37 -21.26 7.25
CA GLU A 648 6.18 -22.29 6.62
C GLU A 648 5.42 -23.12 5.59
N ALA A 649 4.21 -23.56 5.91
CA ALA A 649 3.40 -24.40 5.02
C ALA A 649 3.02 -23.66 3.73
N GLU A 650 2.66 -22.39 3.85
CA GLU A 650 2.28 -21.54 2.72
C GLU A 650 3.50 -21.20 1.85
N ILE A 651 4.64 -20.88 2.46
CA ILE A 651 5.89 -20.61 1.73
C ILE A 651 6.36 -21.86 0.98
N LEU A 652 6.30 -23.04 1.59
CA LEU A 652 6.64 -24.30 0.93
C LEU A 652 5.71 -24.63 -0.24
N GLN A 653 4.44 -24.26 -0.15
CA GLN A 653 3.46 -24.54 -1.19
C GLN A 653 3.44 -23.53 -2.34
N TYR A 654 3.65 -22.22 -2.03
CA TYR A 654 3.51 -21.10 -2.96
C TYR A 654 4.59 -20.03 -2.75
N PRO A 655 5.89 -20.36 -2.85
CA PRO A 655 6.97 -19.44 -2.47
C PRO A 655 6.94 -18.11 -3.24
N TRP A 656 6.45 -18.09 -4.46
CA TRP A 656 6.35 -16.87 -5.29
C TRP A 656 5.35 -15.83 -4.79
N LEU A 657 4.50 -16.17 -3.82
CA LEU A 657 3.56 -15.23 -3.19
C LEU A 657 4.14 -14.57 -1.94
N PHE A 658 5.30 -15.02 -1.49
CA PHE A 658 5.94 -14.59 -0.24
C PHE A 658 7.39 -14.09 -0.44
N PRO A 659 7.72 -13.35 -1.54
CA PRO A 659 9.11 -12.94 -1.81
C PRO A 659 9.74 -12.14 -0.66
N GLY A 660 8.96 -11.31 0.05
CA GLY A 660 9.43 -10.58 1.21
C GLY A 660 9.84 -11.50 2.38
N LEU A 661 9.04 -12.53 2.69
CA LEU A 661 9.39 -13.52 3.71
C LEU A 661 10.57 -14.41 3.27
N LEU A 662 10.73 -14.69 1.97
CA LEU A 662 11.90 -15.42 1.46
C LEU A 662 13.21 -14.68 1.75
N SER A 663 13.23 -13.34 1.72
CA SER A 663 14.42 -12.59 2.15
C SER A 663 14.76 -12.84 3.63
N GLY A 664 13.73 -13.03 4.45
CA GLY A 664 13.87 -13.47 5.85
C GLY A 664 14.42 -14.89 5.99
N VAL A 665 13.99 -15.84 5.13
CA VAL A 665 14.53 -17.19 5.07
C VAL A 665 16.03 -17.15 4.76
N VAL A 666 16.43 -16.40 3.75
CA VAL A 666 17.85 -16.17 3.40
C VAL A 666 18.63 -15.62 4.58
N SER A 667 18.09 -14.58 5.25
CA SER A 667 18.71 -14.00 6.45
C SER A 667 18.84 -15.00 7.60
N SER A 668 17.84 -15.86 7.79
CA SER A 668 17.84 -16.90 8.82
C SER A 668 18.86 -18.01 8.57
N ARG A 669 19.06 -18.40 7.29
CA ARG A 669 19.95 -19.50 6.88
C ARG A 669 21.39 -19.06 6.72
N LEU A 670 21.64 -17.96 6.05
CA LEU A 670 22.99 -17.49 5.71
C LEU A 670 23.53 -16.46 6.71
N GLY A 671 22.65 -15.86 7.52
CA GLY A 671 23.02 -14.70 8.32
C GLY A 671 23.29 -13.48 7.45
N GLY A 672 23.58 -12.35 8.07
CA GLY A 672 23.95 -11.10 7.38
C GLY A 672 25.40 -10.73 7.69
N ARG A 673 26.14 -10.26 6.67
CA ARG A 673 27.44 -9.67 6.93
C ARG A 673 27.26 -8.34 7.64
N THR A 674 27.81 -8.22 8.83
CA THR A 674 27.67 -6.99 9.64
C THR A 674 28.93 -6.14 9.53
N TYR A 675 28.72 -4.90 9.07
CA TYR A 675 29.74 -3.85 9.05
C TYR A 675 29.53 -2.90 10.21
N ILE A 676 30.61 -2.48 10.84
CA ILE A 676 30.59 -1.52 11.94
C ILE A 676 31.50 -0.37 11.55
N VAL A 677 30.96 0.84 11.58
CA VAL A 677 31.70 2.08 11.35
C VAL A 677 31.82 2.83 12.66
N VAL A 678 33.02 2.89 13.22
CA VAL A 678 33.34 3.73 14.38
C VAL A 678 33.82 5.07 13.85
N ARG A 679 33.01 6.11 14.00
CA ARG A 679 33.31 7.47 13.51
C ARG A 679 34.43 8.10 14.30
N ASP A 680 35.28 8.88 13.62
CA ASP A 680 36.24 9.71 14.28
C ASP A 680 35.55 10.92 14.94
N PRO A 681 35.79 11.20 16.25
CA PRO A 681 35.21 12.36 16.92
C PRO A 681 35.56 13.70 16.26
N SER A 682 36.68 13.78 15.52
CA SER A 682 37.06 14.96 14.76
C SER A 682 36.25 15.16 13.46
N GLY A 683 35.42 14.18 13.08
CA GLY A 683 34.66 14.20 11.85
C GLY A 683 35.47 13.82 10.58
N ALA A 684 36.73 13.43 10.74
CA ALA A 684 37.57 12.97 9.65
C ALA A 684 37.42 11.45 9.49
N ASP A 685 36.52 11.02 8.60
CA ASP A 685 36.45 9.60 8.24
C ASP A 685 37.68 9.19 7.45
N ASP A 686 38.25 8.03 7.77
CA ASP A 686 39.33 7.47 7.00
C ASP A 686 38.83 6.94 5.63
N GLU A 687 39.78 6.67 4.74
CA GLU A 687 39.46 6.16 3.39
C GLU A 687 38.72 4.83 3.43
N THR A 688 38.95 4.00 4.45
CA THR A 688 38.29 2.69 4.60
C THR A 688 36.82 2.86 4.92
N VAL A 689 36.50 3.80 5.82
CA VAL A 689 35.07 4.13 6.13
C VAL A 689 34.35 4.59 4.86
N ARG A 690 34.98 5.49 4.10
CA ARG A 690 34.41 5.96 2.82
C ARG A 690 34.21 4.81 1.83
N LYS A 691 35.16 3.90 1.71
CA LYS A 691 35.04 2.72 0.83
C LYS A 691 33.92 1.78 1.27
N VAL A 692 33.74 1.56 2.58
CA VAL A 692 32.62 0.78 3.09
C VAL A 692 31.29 1.40 2.68
N PHE A 693 31.10 2.71 2.84
CA PHE A 693 29.87 3.37 2.40
C PHE A 693 29.68 3.27 0.87
N ILE A 694 30.74 3.49 0.08
CA ILE A 694 30.67 3.33 -1.38
C ILE A 694 30.22 1.91 -1.73
N LYS A 695 30.80 0.89 -1.10
CA LYS A 695 30.43 -0.50 -1.34
C LYS A 695 28.97 -0.77 -0.94
N LEU A 696 28.58 -0.41 0.29
CA LEU A 696 27.27 -0.72 0.82
C LEU A 696 26.12 0.00 0.08
N TYR A 697 26.36 1.22 -0.38
CA TYR A 697 25.34 2.02 -1.07
C TYR A 697 25.56 2.13 -2.58
N GLY A 698 26.68 1.63 -3.08
CA GLY A 698 26.95 1.49 -4.51
C GLY A 698 26.51 0.16 -5.12
N GLU A 699 26.00 -0.75 -4.30
CA GLU A 699 25.47 -2.06 -4.69
C GLU A 699 23.98 -2.14 -4.37
N ALA A 700 23.25 -2.90 -5.16
CA ALA A 700 21.86 -3.19 -4.85
C ALA A 700 21.74 -3.89 -3.50
N ARG A 701 20.64 -3.62 -2.79
CA ARG A 701 20.37 -4.20 -1.48
C ARG A 701 20.11 -5.70 -1.62
N GLY A 702 21.17 -6.49 -1.54
CA GLY A 702 21.02 -7.93 -1.32
C GLY A 702 20.89 -8.19 0.18
N GLY A 703 19.75 -8.63 0.67
CA GLY A 703 19.26 -8.74 2.06
C GLY A 703 20.20 -9.27 3.17
N LEU A 704 21.50 -9.41 2.93
CA LEU A 704 22.45 -10.09 3.83
C LEU A 704 23.46 -9.16 4.49
N ARG A 705 23.16 -7.87 4.60
CA ARG A 705 24.09 -6.93 5.23
C ARG A 705 23.41 -6.11 6.32
N ASN A 706 24.16 -5.85 7.38
CA ASN A 706 23.77 -4.93 8.45
C ASN A 706 24.86 -3.86 8.57
N LEU A 707 24.47 -2.61 8.81
CA LEU A 707 25.39 -1.52 9.08
C LEU A 707 25.11 -0.92 10.45
N ILE A 708 26.12 -0.90 11.30
CA ILE A 708 26.06 -0.27 12.62
C ILE A 708 27.01 0.92 12.60
N ILE A 709 26.50 2.11 12.86
CA ILE A 709 27.28 3.33 12.94
C ILE A 709 27.43 3.72 14.42
N VAL A 710 28.67 3.89 14.86
CA VAL A 710 29.04 4.29 16.22
C VAL A 710 29.70 5.66 16.16
N LYS A 711 29.12 6.65 16.85
CA LYS A 711 29.67 8.01 16.99
C LYS A 711 30.43 8.18 18.31
N GLY A 712 30.09 7.36 19.31
CA GLY A 712 30.72 7.46 20.64
C GLY A 712 30.33 6.34 21.60
N PRO A 713 30.96 6.31 22.78
CA PRO A 713 30.70 5.27 23.79
C PRO A 713 29.29 5.33 24.39
N ASP A 714 28.64 6.47 24.31
CA ASP A 714 27.30 6.69 24.88
C ASP A 714 26.17 6.33 23.93
N ASP A 715 26.47 5.91 22.68
CA ASP A 715 25.47 5.53 21.70
C ASP A 715 24.62 4.34 22.18
N LEU A 716 23.33 4.32 21.84
CA LEU A 716 22.41 3.26 22.21
C LEU A 716 22.91 1.88 21.79
N VAL A 717 23.42 1.77 20.57
CA VAL A 717 23.96 0.51 20.04
C VAL A 717 25.15 0.01 20.85
N VAL A 718 25.98 0.90 21.37
CA VAL A 718 27.13 0.58 22.24
C VAL A 718 26.65 0.17 23.64
N ARG A 719 25.71 0.94 24.22
CA ARG A 719 25.14 0.62 25.54
C ARG A 719 24.41 -0.73 25.57
N ARG A 720 23.80 -1.12 24.47
CA ARG A 720 23.04 -2.38 24.33
C ARG A 720 23.89 -3.58 23.94
N ASN A 721 25.02 -3.35 23.24
CA ASN A 721 25.85 -4.41 22.71
C ASN A 721 27.23 -4.41 23.41
N PRO A 722 27.48 -5.31 24.37
CA PRO A 722 28.75 -5.39 25.13
C PRO A 722 29.99 -5.55 24.24
N ALA A 723 29.84 -6.28 23.11
CA ALA A 723 30.97 -6.47 22.20
C ALA A 723 31.32 -5.16 21.48
N LEU A 724 30.35 -4.33 21.12
CA LEU A 724 30.62 -2.97 20.59
C LEU A 724 31.26 -2.06 21.66
N ALA A 725 30.84 -2.17 22.90
CA ALA A 725 31.45 -1.42 23.99
C ALA A 725 32.94 -1.77 24.14
N GLU A 726 33.30 -3.04 24.06
CA GLU A 726 34.71 -3.48 24.07
C GLU A 726 35.49 -2.96 22.84
N LEU A 727 34.88 -3.04 21.63
CA LEU A 727 35.47 -2.50 20.42
C LEU A 727 35.76 -1.00 20.54
N VAL A 728 34.79 -0.21 21.04
CA VAL A 728 34.94 1.26 21.20
C VAL A 728 36.01 1.61 22.23
N ALA A 729 36.08 0.82 23.34
CA ALA A 729 37.08 1.04 24.40
C ALA A 729 38.52 0.73 23.98
N THR A 730 38.69 -0.25 23.10
CA THR A 730 40.02 -0.77 22.69
C THR A 730 40.38 -0.48 21.24
N GLY A 731 39.39 -0.20 20.39
CA GLY A 731 39.54 0.02 18.94
C GLY A 731 39.88 1.47 18.59
N LYS A 732 40.26 1.64 17.33
CA LYS A 732 40.49 2.96 16.72
C LYS A 732 39.25 3.31 15.88
N PRO A 733 38.98 4.60 15.60
CA PRO A 733 38.04 4.97 14.56
C PRO A 733 38.35 4.26 13.26
N GLY A 734 37.33 3.82 12.52
CA GLY A 734 37.49 3.08 11.27
C GLY A 734 36.35 2.11 10.99
N ALA A 735 36.50 1.28 9.99
CA ALA A 735 35.51 0.29 9.59
C ALA A 735 35.95 -1.12 10.02
N TYR A 736 35.01 -1.88 10.51
CA TYR A 736 35.16 -3.25 10.99
C TYR A 736 34.11 -4.15 10.38
N VAL A 737 34.41 -5.45 10.28
CA VAL A 737 33.47 -6.50 9.88
C VAL A 737 33.40 -7.57 10.96
N VAL A 738 32.21 -8.13 11.14
CA VAL A 738 32.02 -9.28 12.05
C VAL A 738 32.33 -10.56 11.29
N GLU A 739 33.24 -11.36 11.83
CA GLU A 739 33.62 -12.68 11.30
C GLU A 739 33.77 -13.64 12.48
N GLU A 740 33.06 -14.76 12.43
CA GLU A 740 33.02 -15.76 13.51
C GLU A 740 32.75 -15.15 14.91
N GLY A 741 31.85 -14.13 14.96
CA GLY A 741 31.49 -13.44 16.21
C GLY A 741 32.55 -12.49 16.76
N LYS A 742 33.63 -12.21 16.00
CA LYS A 742 34.69 -11.28 16.38
C LYS A 742 34.74 -10.09 15.42
N PHE A 743 35.18 -8.94 15.94
CA PHE A 743 35.43 -7.76 15.14
C PHE A 743 36.85 -7.77 14.59
N ARG A 744 37.00 -7.62 13.30
CA ARG A 744 38.28 -7.33 12.67
C ARG A 744 38.20 -6.06 11.83
N PRO A 745 39.26 -5.27 11.73
CA PRO A 745 39.28 -4.15 10.79
C PRO A 745 38.99 -4.63 9.37
N CYS A 746 38.21 -3.84 8.63
CA CYS A 746 37.99 -4.09 7.22
C CYS A 746 39.27 -4.16 6.44
N ALA A 747 39.53 -5.24 5.73
CA ALA A 747 40.60 -5.39 4.81
C ALA A 747 40.22 -4.83 3.41
N LYS A 748 41.18 -4.73 2.52
CA LYS A 748 40.94 -4.30 1.14
C LYS A 748 39.92 -5.19 0.42
N GLU A 749 40.01 -6.47 0.69
CA GLU A 749 39.09 -7.53 0.12
C GLU A 749 37.66 -7.40 0.60
N ASP A 750 37.41 -6.75 1.73
CA ASP A 750 36.04 -6.50 2.24
C ASP A 750 35.35 -5.36 1.52
N VAL A 751 36.10 -4.46 0.86
CA VAL A 751 35.63 -3.22 0.26
C VAL A 751 36.01 -3.03 -1.21
N GLU A 752 36.80 -3.95 -1.78
CA GLU A 752 37.09 -4.01 -3.21
C GLU A 752 36.62 -5.34 -3.79
N TYR A 753 36.18 -5.36 -5.06
CA TYR A 753 35.88 -6.56 -5.84
C TYR A 753 37.13 -7.15 -6.42
#